data_ce02dbc2effbb6f2d497077dccad2d68
#
_entry.id   ce02dbc2effbb6f2d497077dccad2d68
#
_cell.length_a   1.000
_cell.length_b   1.000
_cell.length_c   1.000
_cell.angle_alpha   90.00
_cell.angle_beta   90.00
_cell.angle_gamma   90.00
#
_symmetry.space_group_name_H-M   'P 1'
#
loop_
_entity.id
_entity.type
_entity.pdbx_description
1 polymer ?
#
loop_
_entity_poly.entity_id
_entity_poly.type
_entity_poly.pdbx_seq_one_letter_code
_entity_poly.pdbx_strand_id
1 'polypeptide(L)'
;MVRFRFFDFNQKITFERVLKLVFMDTQNFTIRHLGPNEKELDKMLSLIEASSLEELVTQTVPEAIRLHAPMSLPEAMSEHSFSKHIAALGKHNKVFTSFIGLGYHEAILPGVIQRNILENPGWYTAYTPYQAEIAQGRMEALLNFQTMIVELTGMELANASLLDESTAAAEAMSLLFGQRTRTQKKELAKLFFVDENTLSQTKSVLETRAIPVGIKLVYGSCDDFIPTADYFGALVQYPGANGDIPSLKTFIDNAAQAEVKTAVAADLMSLVLLEAPGTLGADVVVGSTQRFGIPLGYGGPHAAYFATKTAYKRSVPGRIIGVTQDKSGNRALRMALQTREQHIKRDRATSNICTAQVLLAVMAGMYAVYHGPEGLRSIATRIHRHACQLNQALEQLGIPQKNKAFFDTLHIEGPAQEILRLAAAKGINLRQINASELSISFHEATEDHHIQTLIDILAEATKQSAVDVSLVETDCLPVSHKRSTSFLTNEVFHSYHAETSMMRYIKSLERKDLALNHSMIALGSCTMKLNAATEMFALSDPQWNNIHPFAPVDQAAGCRRVLHDLADYLTEITGFGGTSLQPNSGAQGEFAGLMVIRAYHLANDDAHRNICLIPASAHGTNPASAVMAGMQVIVVGTDEKGNIDLDDLKTKANEHADNLAALMITYPSTHGVFESSIKEITAYVHSKGGQIYMDGANMNAQVGLTNPAVIGADVCHLNLHKTFAIPHGGGGPGVGPICVAKHLVPFLPNHAIIPTSGEQGIAALSAAPYGSALACLISYAYIRLLGAAGLKKATEVAILNANYIKERIAKHYPVLYSGDNNRAAHEFIIDCRSFKDKGIEVMDIAKRLIDYGFHAPTVSFPVPGTMMIEPTESENLAELDRFCEAFISIRYEIEASTKEQTNNLLRNAPHTLTQLTAHEWELPYTREEAAYPLQFVRENKFWPSVQRVDEAYGDRNLMCTCAPIEMYAEKQVTEIQ
;
A
#
# COMPACT_ATOMS: atom_id res chain seq x y z
N MET A 1 3.51 -51.99 -46.79
CA MET A 1 4.91 -51.61 -47.14
C MET A 1 4.91 -50.20 -47.67
N VAL A 2 5.19 -49.20 -46.83
CA VAL A 2 5.23 -47.78 -47.23
C VAL A 2 6.70 -47.38 -47.30
N ARG A 3 7.15 -47.00 -48.50
CA ARG A 3 8.52 -46.55 -48.72
C ARG A 3 8.73 -45.15 -48.19
N PHE A 4 9.59 -45.00 -47.15
CA PHE A 4 10.16 -43.71 -46.75
C PHE A 4 11.27 -43.31 -47.74
N ARG A 5 11.12 -42.18 -48.44
CA ARG A 5 12.20 -41.51 -49.18
C ARG A 5 13.02 -40.66 -48.19
N PHE A 6 14.33 -40.81 -48.28
CA PHE A 6 15.29 -39.94 -47.59
C PHE A 6 15.16 -38.50 -48.11
N PHE A 7 14.96 -37.56 -47.20
CA PHE A 7 15.04 -36.13 -47.45
C PHE A 7 16.39 -35.57 -47.00
N ASP A 8 16.92 -34.63 -47.78
CA ASP A 8 18.25 -34.03 -47.78
C ASP A 8 18.50 -33.16 -46.51
N PHE A 9 19.76 -33.05 -46.10
CA PHE A 9 20.25 -32.48 -44.85
C PHE A 9 19.93 -30.96 -44.68
N ASN A 10 19.60 -30.24 -45.71
CA ASN A 10 19.25 -28.81 -45.70
C ASN A 10 17.79 -28.51 -45.27
N GLN A 11 16.96 -29.53 -45.12
CA GLN A 11 15.57 -29.36 -44.60
C GLN A 11 15.44 -29.58 -43.11
N LYS A 12 16.47 -30.02 -42.37
CA LYS A 12 16.43 -30.24 -40.93
C LYS A 12 16.20 -28.93 -40.14
N ILE A 13 16.75 -27.82 -40.62
CA ILE A 13 16.58 -26.50 -39.94
C ILE A 13 15.13 -26.00 -40.06
N THR A 14 14.46 -26.30 -41.17
CA THR A 14 13.04 -25.95 -41.35
C THR A 14 12.10 -26.85 -40.56
N PHE A 15 12.47 -28.13 -40.36
CA PHE A 15 11.64 -29.09 -39.63
C PHE A 15 11.73 -28.90 -38.11
N GLU A 16 12.88 -28.53 -37.57
CA GLU A 16 13.01 -28.11 -36.16
C GLU A 16 12.30 -26.79 -35.88
N ARG A 17 12.33 -25.84 -36.81
CA ARG A 17 11.51 -24.61 -36.72
C ARG A 17 10.00 -24.90 -36.80
N VAL A 18 9.60 -25.82 -37.66
CA VAL A 18 8.19 -26.23 -37.80
C VAL A 18 7.73 -27.05 -36.57
N LEU A 19 8.59 -27.91 -36.00
CA LEU A 19 8.28 -28.63 -34.77
C LEU A 19 8.22 -27.71 -33.56
N LYS A 20 9.05 -26.66 -33.47
CA LYS A 20 8.92 -25.61 -32.43
C LYS A 20 7.67 -24.77 -32.63
N LEU A 21 7.13 -24.66 -33.83
CA LEU A 21 5.88 -23.94 -34.13
C LEU A 21 4.59 -24.76 -33.86
N VAL A 22 4.70 -26.07 -33.72
CA VAL A 22 3.52 -26.97 -33.58
C VAL A 22 3.24 -27.41 -32.15
N PHE A 23 4.22 -27.32 -31.24
CA PHE A 23 4.01 -27.61 -29.83
C PHE A 23 4.21 -26.32 -29.02
N MET A 24 3.10 -25.67 -28.64
CA MET A 24 3.12 -24.72 -27.56
C MET A 24 3.82 -25.37 -26.37
N ASP A 25 4.96 -24.82 -25.92
CA ASP A 25 5.54 -25.24 -24.65
C ASP A 25 4.63 -24.76 -23.52
N THR A 26 3.63 -25.58 -23.21
CA THR A 26 2.61 -25.27 -22.21
C THR A 26 3.20 -25.14 -20.79
N GLN A 27 4.46 -25.44 -20.60
CA GLN A 27 5.17 -25.29 -19.33
C GLN A 27 5.83 -23.90 -19.20
N ASN A 28 5.98 -23.15 -20.29
CA ASN A 28 6.53 -21.80 -20.28
C ASN A 28 5.49 -20.81 -19.77
N PHE A 29 5.69 -20.29 -18.56
CA PHE A 29 4.77 -19.33 -17.95
C PHE A 29 4.70 -17.99 -18.68
N THR A 30 5.75 -17.59 -19.39
CA THR A 30 5.78 -16.32 -20.15
C THR A 30 4.61 -16.21 -21.12
N ILE A 31 4.24 -17.29 -21.81
CA ILE A 31 3.08 -17.30 -22.73
C ILE A 31 1.72 -17.24 -22.01
N ARG A 32 1.69 -17.41 -20.69
CA ARG A 32 0.49 -17.26 -19.86
C ARG A 32 0.37 -15.86 -19.28
N HIS A 33 1.49 -15.20 -19.04
CA HIS A 33 1.55 -13.85 -18.51
C HIS A 33 1.34 -12.79 -19.60
N LEU A 34 1.98 -12.96 -20.76
CA LEU A 34 1.87 -12.01 -21.86
C LEU A 34 0.52 -12.11 -22.56
N GLY A 35 -0.14 -10.97 -22.77
CA GLY A 35 -1.43 -10.90 -23.45
C GLY A 35 -1.38 -11.25 -24.92
N PRO A 36 -0.55 -10.59 -25.75
CA PRO A 36 -0.44 -10.86 -27.19
C PRO A 36 0.31 -12.16 -27.50
N ASN A 37 -0.22 -12.98 -28.38
CA ASN A 37 0.49 -14.13 -28.95
C ASN A 37 1.38 -13.70 -30.13
N GLU A 38 2.26 -14.60 -30.64
CA GLU A 38 3.23 -14.29 -31.70
C GLU A 38 2.58 -13.70 -32.99
N LYS A 39 1.41 -14.19 -33.42
CA LYS A 39 0.71 -13.66 -34.59
C LYS A 39 0.12 -12.27 -34.33
N GLU A 40 -0.29 -12.01 -33.13
CA GLU A 40 -0.79 -10.71 -32.70
C GLU A 40 0.36 -9.71 -32.58
N LEU A 41 1.51 -10.14 -32.05
CA LEU A 41 2.74 -9.33 -32.03
C LEU A 41 3.13 -8.86 -33.45
N ASP A 42 3.11 -9.76 -34.44
CA ASP A 42 3.42 -9.42 -35.84
C ASP A 42 2.46 -8.35 -36.40
N LYS A 43 1.16 -8.47 -36.10
CA LYS A 43 0.15 -7.46 -36.50
C LYS A 43 0.39 -6.11 -35.82
N MET A 44 0.68 -6.13 -34.54
CA MET A 44 0.90 -4.91 -33.76
C MET A 44 2.17 -4.20 -34.23
N LEU A 45 3.26 -4.94 -34.44
CA LEU A 45 4.51 -4.40 -34.97
C LEU A 45 4.32 -3.80 -36.37
N SER A 46 3.57 -4.48 -37.24
CA SER A 46 3.26 -3.97 -38.60
C SER A 46 2.49 -2.64 -38.54
N LEU A 47 1.53 -2.48 -37.59
CA LEU A 47 0.77 -1.24 -37.43
C LEU A 47 1.66 -0.06 -37.02
N ILE A 48 2.61 -0.30 -36.14
CA ILE A 48 3.53 0.75 -35.64
C ILE A 48 4.77 0.91 -36.53
N GLU A 49 4.82 0.24 -37.67
CA GLU A 49 5.94 0.29 -38.63
C GLU A 49 7.30 -0.09 -38.03
N ALA A 50 7.31 -1.19 -37.23
CA ALA A 50 8.51 -1.81 -36.70
C ALA A 50 8.62 -3.25 -37.21
N SER A 51 9.82 -3.70 -37.63
CA SER A 51 10.04 -5.05 -38.12
C SER A 51 10.20 -6.11 -37.04
N SER A 52 10.51 -5.67 -35.80
CA SER A 52 10.72 -6.57 -34.66
C SER A 52 10.62 -5.80 -33.32
N LEU A 53 10.50 -6.54 -32.24
CA LEU A 53 10.59 -5.93 -30.86
C LEU A 53 11.97 -5.31 -30.64
N GLU A 54 13.03 -5.90 -31.13
CA GLU A 54 14.38 -5.35 -30.99
C GLU A 54 14.52 -4.00 -31.71
N GLU A 55 13.93 -3.85 -32.90
CA GLU A 55 13.87 -2.56 -33.58
C GLU A 55 13.06 -1.54 -32.76
N LEU A 56 11.90 -1.92 -32.24
CA LEU A 56 11.10 -1.05 -31.39
C LEU A 56 11.89 -0.55 -30.16
N VAL A 57 12.61 -1.45 -29.48
CA VAL A 57 13.50 -1.10 -28.38
C VAL A 57 14.60 -0.12 -28.83
N THR A 58 15.18 -0.38 -30.00
CA THR A 58 16.23 0.48 -30.57
C THR A 58 15.71 1.89 -30.87
N GLN A 59 14.46 2.00 -31.31
CA GLN A 59 13.81 3.27 -31.59
C GLN A 59 13.35 4.01 -30.30
N THR A 60 13.17 3.29 -29.20
CA THR A 60 12.56 3.83 -27.97
C THR A 60 13.59 4.13 -26.90
N VAL A 61 14.50 3.20 -26.60
CA VAL A 61 15.49 3.32 -25.53
C VAL A 61 16.80 3.91 -26.06
N PRO A 62 17.33 5.01 -25.52
CA PRO A 62 18.61 5.62 -25.94
C PRO A 62 19.76 4.62 -25.85
N GLU A 63 20.63 4.61 -26.86
CA GLU A 63 21.76 3.67 -26.94
C GLU A 63 22.70 3.74 -25.75
N ALA A 64 22.93 4.94 -25.25
CA ALA A 64 23.85 5.21 -24.12
C ALA A 64 23.46 4.51 -22.81
N ILE A 65 22.21 4.04 -22.69
CA ILE A 65 21.69 3.38 -21.49
C ILE A 65 21.22 1.95 -21.74
N ARG A 66 21.32 1.42 -22.98
CA ARG A 66 20.88 0.05 -23.31
C ARG A 66 21.80 -1.00 -22.68
N LEU A 67 21.19 -2.05 -22.12
CA LEU A 67 21.90 -3.24 -21.67
C LEU A 67 22.18 -4.15 -22.89
N HIS A 68 23.42 -4.62 -22.99
CA HIS A 68 23.86 -5.54 -24.06
C HIS A 68 24.00 -6.99 -23.56
N ALA A 69 24.09 -7.20 -22.24
CA ALA A 69 24.14 -8.52 -21.64
C ALA A 69 22.81 -8.88 -20.97
N PRO A 70 22.40 -10.15 -20.99
CA PRO A 70 21.24 -10.59 -20.24
C PRO A 70 21.48 -10.46 -18.72
N MET A 71 20.39 -10.24 -17.96
CA MET A 71 20.45 -10.24 -16.49
C MET A 71 20.85 -11.62 -15.96
N SER A 72 21.68 -11.67 -14.92
CA SER A 72 22.11 -12.90 -14.25
C SER A 72 21.05 -13.36 -13.24
N LEU A 73 19.90 -13.78 -13.73
CA LEU A 73 18.79 -14.31 -12.92
C LEU A 73 18.64 -15.81 -13.15
N PRO A 74 18.07 -16.55 -12.19
CA PRO A 74 17.76 -17.97 -12.38
C PRO A 74 16.84 -18.20 -13.59
N GLU A 75 16.95 -19.39 -14.18
CA GLU A 75 16.06 -19.81 -15.27
C GLU A 75 14.59 -19.81 -14.85
N ALA A 76 13.70 -19.55 -15.81
CA ALA A 76 12.27 -19.55 -15.63
C ALA A 76 11.75 -20.93 -15.15
N MET A 77 10.78 -20.90 -14.28
CA MET A 77 10.09 -22.11 -13.80
C MET A 77 8.70 -22.22 -14.43
N SER A 78 8.24 -23.48 -14.66
CA SER A 78 6.82 -23.71 -14.88
C SER A 78 6.05 -23.52 -13.57
N GLU A 79 4.73 -23.25 -13.65
CA GLU A 79 3.86 -23.15 -12.46
C GLU A 79 3.97 -24.36 -11.55
N HIS A 80 3.99 -25.56 -12.13
CA HIS A 80 4.17 -26.81 -11.38
C HIS A 80 5.52 -26.91 -10.65
N SER A 81 6.60 -26.52 -11.34
CA SER A 81 7.95 -26.52 -10.75
C SER A 81 8.06 -25.46 -9.66
N PHE A 82 7.46 -24.28 -9.85
CA PHE A 82 7.43 -23.23 -8.85
C PHE A 82 6.62 -23.64 -7.60
N SER A 83 5.43 -24.24 -7.78
CA SER A 83 4.63 -24.74 -6.66
C SER A 83 5.39 -25.75 -5.79
N LYS A 84 6.15 -26.63 -6.41
CA LYS A 84 7.04 -27.56 -5.67
C LYS A 84 8.19 -26.85 -4.96
N HIS A 85 8.77 -25.86 -5.64
CA HIS A 85 9.90 -25.10 -5.12
C HIS A 85 9.49 -24.30 -3.88
N ILE A 86 8.39 -23.54 -3.95
CA ILE A 86 7.93 -22.72 -2.83
C ILE A 86 7.47 -23.58 -1.65
N ALA A 87 6.80 -24.71 -1.91
CA ALA A 87 6.43 -25.65 -0.86
C ALA A 87 7.66 -26.32 -0.21
N ALA A 88 8.73 -26.57 -0.97
CA ALA A 88 9.98 -27.10 -0.40
C ALA A 88 10.67 -26.06 0.48
N LEU A 89 10.71 -24.80 0.07
CA LEU A 89 11.25 -23.70 0.88
C LEU A 89 10.44 -23.48 2.16
N GLY A 90 9.10 -23.54 2.08
CA GLY A 90 8.21 -23.40 3.24
C GLY A 90 8.50 -24.41 4.34
N LYS A 91 8.91 -25.66 3.98
CA LYS A 91 9.30 -26.70 4.96
C LYS A 91 10.54 -26.36 5.78
N HIS A 92 11.32 -25.38 5.39
CA HIS A 92 12.44 -24.89 6.19
C HIS A 92 11.99 -23.92 7.29
N ASN A 93 10.77 -23.44 7.26
CA ASN A 93 10.17 -22.68 8.35
C ASN A 93 9.67 -23.63 9.45
N LYS A 94 9.80 -23.20 10.70
CA LYS A 94 9.27 -23.89 11.87
C LYS A 94 8.17 -23.03 12.47
N VAL A 95 6.93 -23.39 12.22
CA VAL A 95 5.77 -22.65 12.76
C VAL A 95 5.59 -23.04 14.22
N PHE A 96 6.04 -22.20 15.13
CA PHE A 96 5.87 -22.35 16.58
C PHE A 96 4.73 -21.47 17.06
N THR A 97 4.00 -21.93 18.10
CA THR A 97 3.03 -21.06 18.79
C THR A 97 3.77 -19.89 19.43
N SER A 98 3.43 -18.66 19.05
CA SER A 98 4.21 -17.48 19.42
C SER A 98 3.49 -16.61 20.44
N PHE A 99 3.98 -16.61 21.67
CA PHE A 99 3.58 -15.68 22.74
C PHE A 99 4.56 -14.51 22.90
N ILE A 100 5.26 -14.10 21.82
CA ILE A 100 6.21 -12.99 21.81
C ILE A 100 5.48 -11.65 21.97
N GLY A 101 4.33 -11.49 21.33
CA GLY A 101 3.60 -10.22 21.33
C GLY A 101 4.31 -9.11 20.53
N LEU A 102 4.66 -7.99 21.17
CA LEU A 102 5.30 -6.83 20.54
C LEU A 102 4.50 -6.28 19.35
N GLY A 103 3.17 -6.25 19.48
CA GLY A 103 2.27 -5.71 18.45
C GLY A 103 1.91 -6.70 17.33
N TYR A 104 2.36 -7.97 17.42
CA TYR A 104 2.04 -9.05 16.50
C TYR A 104 1.49 -10.26 17.25
N HIS A 105 0.29 -10.69 16.88
CA HIS A 105 -0.45 -11.74 17.58
C HIS A 105 -1.13 -12.65 16.56
N GLU A 106 -1.10 -13.94 16.78
CA GLU A 106 -1.81 -14.86 15.91
C GLU A 106 -3.31 -14.62 15.98
N ALA A 107 -3.93 -14.40 14.83
CA ALA A 107 -5.36 -14.12 14.67
C ALA A 107 -5.99 -15.16 13.73
N ILE A 108 -7.25 -15.46 13.95
CA ILE A 108 -7.99 -16.43 13.14
C ILE A 108 -8.70 -15.69 12.00
N LEU A 109 -8.22 -15.89 10.77
CA LEU A 109 -8.89 -15.34 9.58
C LEU A 109 -10.12 -16.22 9.24
N PRO A 110 -11.36 -15.67 9.28
CA PRO A 110 -12.53 -16.44 8.87
C PRO A 110 -12.46 -16.87 7.39
N GLY A 111 -12.74 -18.15 7.12
CA GLY A 111 -12.65 -18.74 5.77
C GLY A 111 -13.47 -17.98 4.72
N VAL A 112 -14.63 -17.42 5.10
CA VAL A 112 -15.46 -16.61 4.21
C VAL A 112 -14.78 -15.31 3.78
N ILE A 113 -13.96 -14.69 4.65
CA ILE A 113 -13.20 -13.49 4.33
C ILE A 113 -11.98 -13.87 3.50
N GLN A 114 -11.24 -14.92 3.88
CA GLN A 114 -10.11 -15.41 3.12
C GLN A 114 -10.47 -15.68 1.67
N ARG A 115 -11.47 -16.51 1.44
CA ARG A 115 -11.89 -16.94 0.09
C ARG A 115 -12.48 -15.81 -0.74
N ASN A 116 -13.30 -14.93 -0.14
CA ASN A 116 -14.07 -13.94 -0.90
C ASN A 116 -13.42 -12.54 -0.94
N ILE A 117 -12.30 -12.32 -0.25
CA ILE A 117 -11.55 -11.05 -0.30
C ILE A 117 -10.08 -11.31 -0.63
N LEU A 118 -9.32 -12.00 0.23
CA LEU A 118 -7.88 -12.20 0.05
C LEU A 118 -7.55 -12.98 -1.23
N GLU A 119 -8.32 -14.02 -1.53
CA GLU A 119 -8.15 -14.88 -2.70
C GLU A 119 -9.02 -14.50 -3.90
N ASN A 120 -9.79 -13.41 -3.81
CA ASN A 120 -10.74 -12.99 -4.84
C ASN A 120 -10.17 -11.85 -5.69
N PRO A 121 -9.92 -12.07 -7.01
CA PRO A 121 -9.39 -11.04 -7.90
C PRO A 121 -10.28 -9.80 -8.04
N GLY A 122 -11.59 -9.91 -7.82
CA GLY A 122 -12.48 -8.75 -7.78
C GLY A 122 -12.13 -7.74 -6.67
N TRP A 123 -11.45 -8.18 -5.62
CA TRP A 123 -10.97 -7.33 -4.54
C TRP A 123 -9.49 -6.99 -4.67
N TYR A 124 -8.60 -7.97 -4.86
CA TYR A 124 -7.17 -7.70 -4.83
C TYR A 124 -6.63 -7.05 -6.11
N THR A 125 -7.31 -7.15 -7.26
CA THR A 125 -6.88 -6.50 -8.51
C THR A 125 -7.47 -5.10 -8.72
N ALA A 126 -8.28 -4.61 -7.79
CA ALA A 126 -8.87 -3.28 -7.88
C ALA A 126 -7.85 -2.17 -7.60
N TYR A 127 -8.05 -0.99 -8.20
CA TYR A 127 -7.21 0.19 -7.95
C TYR A 127 -7.74 1.06 -6.81
N THR A 128 -6.95 2.03 -6.38
CA THR A 128 -7.37 3.10 -5.46
C THR A 128 -8.64 3.80 -5.97
N PRO A 129 -9.64 4.07 -5.10
CA PRO A 129 -10.96 4.54 -5.51
C PRO A 129 -11.02 6.04 -5.92
N TYR A 130 -10.10 6.50 -6.78
CA TYR A 130 -10.12 7.87 -7.31
C TYR A 130 -11.36 8.16 -8.16
N GLN A 131 -11.90 7.13 -8.84
CA GLN A 131 -13.15 7.24 -9.58
C GLN A 131 -14.27 6.63 -8.75
N ALA A 132 -15.02 7.49 -8.08
CA ALA A 132 -15.97 7.09 -7.05
C ALA A 132 -17.09 6.19 -7.60
N GLU A 133 -17.56 6.45 -8.83
CA GLU A 133 -18.71 5.75 -9.42
C GLU A 133 -18.47 4.25 -9.67
N ILE A 134 -17.21 3.83 -9.79
CA ILE A 134 -16.83 2.43 -10.01
C ILE A 134 -16.12 1.82 -8.80
N ALA A 135 -16.29 2.42 -7.64
CA ALA A 135 -15.59 2.00 -6.41
C ALA A 135 -16.49 2.10 -5.16
N GLN A 136 -17.81 2.13 -5.34
CA GLN A 136 -18.77 2.32 -4.24
C GLN A 136 -18.72 1.19 -3.22
N GLY A 137 -18.46 -0.05 -3.65
CA GLY A 137 -18.37 -1.20 -2.76
C GLY A 137 -17.11 -1.18 -1.89
N ARG A 138 -15.94 -0.89 -2.48
CA ARG A 138 -14.69 -0.74 -1.71
C ARG A 138 -14.78 0.41 -0.72
N MET A 139 -15.36 1.52 -1.13
CA MET A 139 -15.53 2.67 -0.25
C MET A 139 -16.51 2.38 0.89
N GLU A 140 -17.56 1.60 0.66
CA GLU A 140 -18.45 1.14 1.74
C GLU A 140 -17.70 0.24 2.73
N ALA A 141 -16.89 -0.70 2.26
CA ALA A 141 -16.04 -1.52 3.12
C ALA A 141 -15.04 -0.69 3.94
N LEU A 142 -14.43 0.33 3.34
CA LEU A 142 -13.54 1.26 4.05
C LEU A 142 -14.28 2.19 5.01
N LEU A 143 -15.50 2.56 4.72
CA LEU A 143 -16.35 3.31 5.65
C LEU A 143 -16.68 2.45 6.89
N ASN A 144 -16.96 1.14 6.70
CA ASN A 144 -17.11 0.21 7.82
C ASN A 144 -15.83 0.14 8.67
N PHE A 145 -14.66 0.08 8.03
CA PHE A 145 -13.38 0.14 8.73
C PHE A 145 -13.23 1.44 9.53
N GLN A 146 -13.46 2.60 8.93
CA GLN A 146 -13.38 3.89 9.63
C GLN A 146 -14.35 3.95 10.83
N THR A 147 -15.58 3.46 10.65
CA THR A 147 -16.60 3.43 11.70
C THR A 147 -16.16 2.52 12.85
N MET A 148 -15.63 1.33 12.55
CA MET A 148 -15.06 0.41 13.53
C MET A 148 -13.97 1.10 14.38
N ILE A 149 -13.03 1.78 13.71
CA ILE A 149 -11.94 2.48 14.40
C ILE A 149 -12.46 3.61 15.28
N VAL A 150 -13.36 4.45 14.76
CA VAL A 150 -13.98 5.55 15.53
C VAL A 150 -14.66 5.03 16.78
N GLU A 151 -15.48 3.99 16.66
CA GLU A 151 -16.25 3.47 17.79
C GLU A 151 -15.39 2.73 18.83
N LEU A 152 -14.36 1.99 18.38
CA LEU A 152 -13.45 1.31 19.33
C LEU A 152 -12.54 2.30 20.04
N THR A 153 -12.01 3.30 19.34
CA THR A 153 -11.08 4.29 19.93
C THR A 153 -11.77 5.42 20.69
N GLY A 154 -13.08 5.61 20.48
CA GLY A 154 -13.83 6.75 21.04
C GLY A 154 -13.46 8.10 20.40
N MET A 155 -12.80 8.08 19.24
CA MET A 155 -12.41 9.30 18.52
C MET A 155 -13.52 9.78 17.57
N GLU A 156 -13.38 11.01 17.05
CA GLU A 156 -14.39 11.64 16.20
C GLU A 156 -14.22 11.32 14.70
N LEU A 157 -13.01 10.97 14.28
CA LEU A 157 -12.64 10.76 12.88
C LEU A 157 -11.52 9.74 12.77
N ALA A 158 -11.60 8.85 11.76
CA ALA A 158 -10.52 7.93 11.41
C ALA A 158 -10.22 7.99 9.90
N ASN A 159 -8.99 7.65 9.52
CA ASN A 159 -8.61 7.44 8.12
C ASN A 159 -8.98 6.03 7.63
N ALA A 160 -8.82 5.79 6.32
CA ALA A 160 -9.17 4.53 5.69
C ALA A 160 -8.09 3.43 5.86
N SER A 161 -6.83 3.76 6.06
CA SER A 161 -5.71 2.90 6.48
C SER A 161 -4.40 3.67 6.54
N LEU A 162 -3.40 3.12 7.25
CA LEU A 162 -1.98 3.48 7.16
C LEU A 162 -1.11 2.24 6.95
N LEU A 163 0.24 2.41 7.07
CA LEU A 163 1.22 1.39 6.69
C LEU A 163 1.41 0.33 7.80
N ASP A 164 1.75 0.75 9.00
CA ASP A 164 1.89 -0.06 10.22
C ASP A 164 1.79 0.83 11.47
N GLU A 165 1.76 0.23 12.67
CA GLU A 165 1.61 0.98 13.93
C GLU A 165 2.73 1.98 14.16
N SER A 166 3.99 1.59 13.90
CA SER A 166 5.15 2.45 14.14
C SER A 166 5.16 3.68 13.22
N THR A 167 4.79 3.50 11.95
CA THR A 167 4.63 4.63 11.02
C THR A 167 3.44 5.50 11.38
N ALA A 168 2.34 4.91 11.87
CA ALA A 168 1.18 5.66 12.35
C ALA A 168 1.52 6.52 13.58
N ALA A 169 2.33 6.01 14.50
CA ALA A 169 2.85 6.76 15.66
C ALA A 169 3.75 7.92 15.21
N ALA A 170 4.60 7.70 14.21
CA ALA A 170 5.45 8.76 13.63
C ALA A 170 4.62 9.83 12.89
N GLU A 171 3.56 9.45 12.20
CA GLU A 171 2.59 10.40 11.61
C GLU A 171 1.85 11.19 12.70
N ALA A 172 1.50 10.55 13.85
CA ALA A 172 0.91 11.26 14.99
C ALA A 172 1.86 12.32 15.54
N MET A 173 3.15 11.98 15.76
CA MET A 173 4.17 12.93 16.17
C MET A 173 4.26 14.12 15.19
N SER A 174 4.28 13.84 13.88
CA SER A 174 4.37 14.85 12.83
C SER A 174 3.13 15.76 12.81
N LEU A 175 1.92 15.17 12.96
CA LEU A 175 0.67 15.92 13.05
C LEU A 175 0.70 16.85 14.27
N LEU A 176 1.02 16.34 15.46
CA LEU A 176 1.07 17.12 16.69
C LEU A 176 2.11 18.25 16.62
N PHE A 177 3.27 18.01 15.97
CA PHE A 177 4.27 19.03 15.69
C PHE A 177 3.73 20.17 14.83
N GLY A 178 2.94 19.84 13.81
CA GLY A 178 2.22 20.80 12.97
C GLY A 178 1.17 21.62 13.74
N GLN A 179 0.53 21.00 14.73
CA GLN A 179 -0.55 21.58 15.54
C GLN A 179 -0.07 22.36 16.77
N ARG A 180 1.24 22.64 16.89
CA ARG A 180 1.77 23.50 17.96
C ARG A 180 1.05 24.82 18.04
N THR A 181 0.81 25.31 19.27
CA THR A 181 0.24 26.63 19.54
C THR A 181 1.15 27.76 19.02
N ARG A 182 0.64 28.97 18.90
CA ARG A 182 1.45 30.12 18.50
C ARG A 182 2.63 30.35 19.45
N THR A 183 2.41 30.15 20.76
CA THR A 183 3.44 30.24 21.82
C THR A 183 4.50 29.17 21.59
N GLN A 184 4.12 27.91 21.48
CA GLN A 184 5.05 26.79 21.23
C GLN A 184 5.88 26.97 19.96
N LYS A 185 5.29 27.53 18.88
CA LYS A 185 6.03 27.84 17.65
C LYS A 185 7.03 28.97 17.86
N LYS A 186 6.66 30.01 18.62
CA LYS A 186 7.54 31.15 18.93
C LYS A 186 8.70 30.75 19.83
N GLU A 187 8.44 29.89 20.81
CA GLU A 187 9.42 29.38 21.77
C GLU A 187 10.21 28.18 21.22
N LEU A 188 9.96 27.78 19.96
CA LEU A 188 10.63 26.67 19.29
C LEU A 188 10.51 25.33 20.04
N ALA A 189 9.36 25.05 20.69
CA ALA A 189 9.11 23.80 21.38
C ALA A 189 9.33 22.60 20.43
N LYS A 190 10.29 21.74 20.75
CA LYS A 190 10.75 20.60 19.95
C LYS A 190 10.83 19.30 20.71
N LEU A 191 10.45 19.27 22.00
CA LEU A 191 10.47 18.06 22.78
C LEU A 191 9.20 17.25 22.53
N PHE A 192 9.38 15.95 22.35
CA PHE A 192 8.31 14.97 22.27
C PHE A 192 8.57 13.86 23.28
N PHE A 193 7.68 13.70 24.25
CA PHE A 193 7.78 12.62 25.22
C PHE A 193 7.35 11.29 24.62
N VAL A 194 8.09 10.23 24.91
CA VAL A 194 7.76 8.86 24.52
C VAL A 194 7.85 7.96 25.75
N ASP A 195 6.75 7.33 26.10
CA ASP A 195 6.72 6.36 27.20
C ASP A 195 7.74 5.24 26.96
N GLU A 196 8.52 4.91 27.98
CA GLU A 196 9.56 3.88 27.91
C GLU A 196 9.00 2.48 27.59
N ASN A 197 7.74 2.22 27.91
CA ASN A 197 7.00 1.01 27.56
C ASN A 197 6.43 1.02 26.13
N THR A 198 6.76 2.01 25.31
CA THR A 198 6.45 1.97 23.86
C THR A 198 7.24 0.85 23.17
N LEU A 199 6.64 0.19 22.18
CA LEU A 199 7.28 -0.87 21.41
C LEU A 199 8.63 -0.42 20.84
N SER A 200 9.66 -1.28 20.91
CA SER A 200 11.04 -0.94 20.51
C SER A 200 11.14 -0.52 19.04
N GLN A 201 10.40 -1.20 18.16
CA GLN A 201 10.33 -0.85 16.75
C GLN A 201 9.66 0.52 16.52
N THR A 202 8.65 0.86 17.33
CA THR A 202 8.00 2.18 17.26
C THR A 202 8.95 3.29 17.68
N LYS A 203 9.72 3.08 18.77
CA LYS A 203 10.77 4.04 19.19
C LYS A 203 11.78 4.27 18.06
N SER A 204 12.25 3.21 17.41
CA SER A 204 13.23 3.31 16.31
C SER A 204 12.68 4.06 15.08
N VAL A 205 11.41 3.85 14.71
CA VAL A 205 10.77 4.60 13.60
C VAL A 205 10.56 6.07 13.98
N LEU A 206 10.20 6.37 15.24
CA LEU A 206 10.11 7.75 15.73
C LEU A 206 11.46 8.47 15.63
N GLU A 207 12.58 7.82 15.96
CA GLU A 207 13.93 8.36 15.80
C GLU A 207 14.23 8.74 14.35
N THR A 208 13.98 7.81 13.40
CA THR A 208 14.19 8.07 11.98
C THR A 208 13.39 9.28 11.49
N ARG A 209 12.16 9.47 11.97
CA ARG A 209 11.28 10.57 11.57
C ARG A 209 11.55 11.88 12.30
N ALA A 210 12.06 11.84 13.52
CA ALA A 210 12.33 13.01 14.36
C ALA A 210 13.61 13.75 13.95
N ILE A 211 14.68 13.00 13.66
CA ILE A 211 16.02 13.52 13.37
C ILE A 211 16.02 14.58 12.26
N PRO A 212 15.48 14.34 11.05
CA PRO A 212 15.60 15.27 9.93
C PRO A 212 14.87 16.60 10.16
N VAL A 213 13.85 16.63 11.00
CA VAL A 213 13.06 17.83 11.29
C VAL A 213 13.40 18.47 12.64
N GLY A 214 14.43 17.93 13.32
CA GLY A 214 14.99 18.48 14.55
C GLY A 214 14.07 18.32 15.79
N ILE A 215 13.17 17.34 15.79
CA ILE A 215 12.42 16.94 16.98
C ILE A 215 13.35 16.16 17.92
N LYS A 216 13.25 16.42 19.22
CA LYS A 216 14.00 15.72 20.26
C LYS A 216 13.09 14.80 21.03
N LEU A 217 13.35 13.50 20.98
CA LEU A 217 12.62 12.50 21.76
C LEU A 217 13.16 12.47 23.20
N VAL A 218 12.24 12.41 24.17
CA VAL A 218 12.53 12.28 25.60
C VAL A 218 11.83 11.04 26.11
N TYR A 219 12.60 10.06 26.54
CA TYR A 219 12.08 8.78 27.06
C TYR A 219 11.96 8.80 28.57
N GLY A 220 10.90 8.20 29.10
CA GLY A 220 10.67 8.05 30.54
C GLY A 220 9.38 7.30 30.84
N SER A 221 9.11 7.09 32.13
CA SER A 221 7.83 6.52 32.58
C SER A 221 6.70 7.53 32.40
N CYS A 222 5.57 7.10 31.85
CA CYS A 222 4.37 7.94 31.74
C CYS A 222 3.81 8.33 33.12
N ASP A 223 4.03 7.53 34.17
CA ASP A 223 3.61 7.84 35.55
C ASP A 223 4.42 8.99 36.18
N ASP A 224 5.68 9.16 35.74
CA ASP A 224 6.61 10.19 36.24
C ASP A 224 6.70 11.42 35.31
N PHE A 225 5.95 11.43 34.20
CA PHE A 225 6.01 12.51 33.23
C PHE A 225 5.48 13.83 33.79
N ILE A 226 6.36 14.84 33.83
CA ILE A 226 6.03 16.22 34.20
C ILE A 226 5.99 17.06 32.93
N PRO A 227 4.81 17.36 32.38
CA PRO A 227 4.68 18.13 31.15
C PRO A 227 5.03 19.59 31.38
N THR A 228 5.79 20.19 30.46
CA THR A 228 6.15 21.63 30.43
C THR A 228 5.86 22.20 29.04
N ALA A 229 5.90 23.52 28.91
CA ALA A 229 5.69 24.23 27.65
C ALA A 229 6.70 23.87 26.52
N ASP A 230 7.86 23.29 26.87
CA ASP A 230 8.88 22.84 25.90
C ASP A 230 8.43 21.60 25.12
N TYR A 231 7.50 20.82 25.69
CA TYR A 231 6.90 19.67 25.00
C TYR A 231 5.73 20.11 24.12
N PHE A 232 5.76 19.73 22.85
CA PHE A 232 4.62 19.94 21.95
C PHE A 232 3.65 18.76 21.96
N GLY A 233 4.10 17.58 22.40
CA GLY A 233 3.29 16.38 22.42
C GLY A 233 3.95 15.25 23.20
N ALA A 234 3.17 14.19 23.43
CA ALA A 234 3.56 12.99 24.14
C ALA A 234 2.90 11.75 23.52
N LEU A 235 3.61 10.60 23.55
CA LEU A 235 3.12 9.29 23.12
C LEU A 235 3.15 8.31 24.30
N VAL A 236 2.06 7.57 24.46
CA VAL A 236 1.96 6.45 25.41
C VAL A 236 1.43 5.21 24.71
N GLN A 237 1.96 4.03 25.08
CA GLN A 237 1.51 2.73 24.58
C GLN A 237 0.42 2.16 25.49
N TYR A 238 -0.66 1.60 24.92
CA TYR A 238 -1.82 1.13 25.66
C TYR A 238 -2.40 -0.19 25.12
N PRO A 239 -2.18 -1.34 25.78
CA PRO A 239 -1.23 -1.58 26.87
C PRO A 239 0.24 -1.37 26.45
N GLY A 240 1.13 -1.17 27.42
CA GLY A 240 2.56 -1.04 27.20
C GLY A 240 3.22 -2.33 26.67
N ALA A 241 4.44 -2.21 26.14
CA ALA A 241 5.19 -3.35 25.58
C ALA A 241 5.40 -4.52 26.58
N ASN A 242 5.39 -4.25 27.86
CA ASN A 242 5.50 -5.26 28.94
C ASN A 242 4.14 -5.73 29.45
N GLY A 243 3.03 -5.27 28.85
CA GLY A 243 1.66 -5.62 29.23
C GLY A 243 1.01 -4.73 30.27
N ASP A 244 1.74 -3.79 30.88
CA ASP A 244 1.15 -2.85 31.86
C ASP A 244 0.09 -1.96 31.21
N ILE A 245 -1.00 -1.74 31.93
CA ILE A 245 -2.04 -0.77 31.58
C ILE A 245 -1.77 0.53 32.37
N PRO A 246 -1.30 1.61 31.70
CA PRO A 246 -0.99 2.87 32.38
C PRO A 246 -2.25 3.59 32.87
N SER A 247 -2.09 4.50 33.85
CA SER A 247 -3.15 5.42 34.32
C SER A 247 -3.45 6.50 33.28
N LEU A 248 -3.98 6.07 32.11
CA LEU A 248 -4.11 6.88 30.90
C LEU A 248 -4.88 8.19 31.12
N LYS A 249 -5.96 8.17 31.89
CA LYS A 249 -6.74 9.39 32.22
C LYS A 249 -5.88 10.44 32.92
N THR A 250 -5.12 10.03 33.93
CA THR A 250 -4.24 10.93 34.69
C THR A 250 -3.15 11.52 33.78
N PHE A 251 -2.54 10.70 32.95
CA PHE A 251 -1.52 11.13 31.98
C PHE A 251 -2.06 12.20 31.02
N ILE A 252 -3.23 11.95 30.41
CA ILE A 252 -3.88 12.87 29.47
C ILE A 252 -4.26 14.18 30.15
N ASP A 253 -4.85 14.14 31.37
CA ASP A 253 -5.26 15.34 32.10
C ASP A 253 -4.05 16.22 32.48
N ASN A 254 -2.96 15.60 32.92
CA ASN A 254 -1.73 16.33 33.27
C ASN A 254 -1.11 16.97 32.01
N ALA A 255 -1.06 16.24 30.89
CA ALA A 255 -0.57 16.78 29.63
C ALA A 255 -1.43 17.97 29.15
N ALA A 256 -2.76 17.84 29.20
CA ALA A 256 -3.69 18.88 28.79
C ALA A 256 -3.57 20.16 29.61
N GLN A 257 -3.31 20.06 30.92
CA GLN A 257 -3.09 21.24 31.79
C GLN A 257 -1.86 22.06 31.38
N ALA A 258 -0.86 21.42 30.77
CA ALA A 258 0.36 22.05 30.25
C ALA A 258 0.29 22.36 28.74
N GLU A 259 -0.89 22.26 28.11
CA GLU A 259 -1.10 22.41 26.67
C GLU A 259 -0.29 21.41 25.81
N VAL A 260 0.16 20.29 26.38
CA VAL A 260 0.85 19.20 25.68
C VAL A 260 -0.19 18.26 25.08
N LYS A 261 -0.13 18.03 23.76
CA LYS A 261 -1.06 17.14 23.06
C LYS A 261 -0.66 15.68 23.21
N THR A 262 -1.62 14.77 23.27
CA THR A 262 -1.37 13.36 23.52
C THR A 262 -1.73 12.47 22.33
N ALA A 263 -0.81 11.57 22.00
CA ALA A 263 -1.03 10.43 21.11
C ALA A 263 -1.02 9.14 21.95
N VAL A 264 -1.92 8.21 21.62
CA VAL A 264 -2.01 6.90 22.26
C VAL A 264 -1.81 5.83 21.18
N ALA A 265 -0.79 4.99 21.32
CA ALA A 265 -0.62 3.80 20.50
C ALA A 265 -1.36 2.64 21.19
N ALA A 266 -2.53 2.27 20.66
CA ALA A 266 -3.43 1.34 21.32
C ALA A 266 -3.61 0.03 20.56
N ASP A 267 -3.58 -1.10 21.28
CA ASP A 267 -4.01 -2.38 20.75
C ASP A 267 -5.54 -2.40 20.59
N LEU A 268 -5.99 -2.54 19.35
CA LEU A 268 -7.40 -2.46 19.01
C LEU A 268 -8.27 -3.54 19.71
N MET A 269 -7.72 -4.77 19.90
CA MET A 269 -8.44 -5.87 20.57
C MET A 269 -8.59 -5.58 22.07
N SER A 270 -7.60 -4.95 22.70
CA SER A 270 -7.69 -4.55 24.10
C SER A 270 -8.81 -3.53 24.35
N LEU A 271 -9.04 -2.63 23.37
CA LEU A 271 -10.09 -1.59 23.46
C LEU A 271 -11.52 -2.15 23.46
N VAL A 272 -11.70 -3.44 23.20
CA VAL A 272 -12.98 -4.12 23.39
C VAL A 272 -13.35 -4.20 24.89
N LEU A 273 -12.35 -4.35 25.76
CA LEU A 273 -12.52 -4.45 27.23
C LEU A 273 -12.03 -3.22 28.00
N LEU A 274 -11.04 -2.49 27.47
CA LEU A 274 -10.46 -1.30 28.11
C LEU A 274 -11.16 -0.01 27.65
N GLU A 275 -11.15 1.00 28.54
CA GLU A 275 -11.75 2.29 28.24
C GLU A 275 -11.07 2.95 27.04
N ALA A 276 -11.86 3.52 26.13
CA ALA A 276 -11.40 4.07 24.88
C ALA A 276 -10.58 5.36 25.09
N PRO A 277 -9.38 5.50 24.49
CA PRO A 277 -8.54 6.68 24.72
C PRO A 277 -9.19 8.02 24.33
N GLY A 278 -10.05 8.01 23.30
CA GLY A 278 -10.77 9.20 22.84
C GLY A 278 -11.75 9.73 23.91
N THR A 279 -12.43 8.83 24.64
CA THR A 279 -13.34 9.21 25.75
C THR A 279 -12.57 9.78 26.95
N LEU A 280 -11.31 9.40 27.08
CA LEU A 280 -10.41 9.94 28.12
C LEU A 280 -9.77 11.28 27.74
N GLY A 281 -9.94 11.72 26.47
CA GLY A 281 -9.50 13.04 26.01
C GLY A 281 -8.27 13.05 25.09
N ALA A 282 -7.73 11.89 24.66
CA ALA A 282 -6.61 11.80 23.73
C ALA A 282 -6.82 12.67 22.48
N ASP A 283 -5.74 13.22 21.92
CA ASP A 283 -5.80 14.00 20.68
C ASP A 283 -5.70 13.12 19.43
N VAL A 284 -4.91 12.06 19.51
CA VAL A 284 -4.70 11.09 18.42
C VAL A 284 -4.63 9.68 19.01
N VAL A 285 -5.23 8.72 18.33
CA VAL A 285 -5.11 7.29 18.66
C VAL A 285 -4.66 6.54 17.41
N VAL A 286 -3.60 5.76 17.55
CA VAL A 286 -3.01 4.97 16.43
C VAL A 286 -2.82 3.52 16.87
N GLY A 287 -2.62 2.63 15.92
CA GLY A 287 -2.31 1.23 16.22
C GLY A 287 -2.41 0.35 14.98
N SER A 288 -2.27 -0.96 15.18
CA SER A 288 -2.43 -1.98 14.16
C SER A 288 -3.81 -2.63 14.22
N THR A 289 -4.35 -3.00 13.06
CA THR A 289 -5.56 -3.84 12.96
C THR A 289 -5.24 -5.33 12.74
N GLN A 290 -3.98 -5.72 12.89
CA GLN A 290 -3.52 -7.08 12.62
C GLN A 290 -4.34 -8.15 13.38
N ARG A 291 -4.70 -7.89 14.64
CA ARG A 291 -5.49 -8.80 15.48
C ARG A 291 -6.93 -9.03 14.99
N PHE A 292 -7.38 -8.29 13.99
CA PHE A 292 -8.69 -8.44 13.37
C PHE A 292 -8.61 -9.35 12.13
N GLY A 293 -8.15 -10.60 12.36
CA GLY A 293 -8.12 -11.66 11.37
C GLY A 293 -7.00 -11.56 10.32
N ILE A 294 -5.98 -10.75 10.52
CA ILE A 294 -4.88 -10.64 9.56
C ILE A 294 -3.74 -11.57 9.98
N PRO A 295 -3.22 -12.42 9.06
CA PRO A 295 -2.09 -13.29 9.36
C PRO A 295 -0.83 -12.54 9.79
N LEU A 296 0.05 -13.18 10.55
CA LEU A 296 1.33 -12.61 10.99
C LEU A 296 2.24 -12.24 9.83
N GLY A 297 2.31 -13.08 8.79
CA GLY A 297 2.98 -12.80 7.52
C GLY A 297 4.45 -12.44 7.63
N TYR A 298 5.15 -12.92 8.64
CA TYR A 298 6.53 -12.54 8.95
C TYR A 298 6.72 -11.02 9.07
N GLY A 299 5.66 -10.32 9.53
CA GLY A 299 5.65 -8.88 9.78
C GLY A 299 4.71 -8.04 8.92
N GLY A 300 4.08 -8.64 7.94
CA GLY A 300 3.09 -7.92 7.12
C GLY A 300 2.92 -8.46 5.71
N PRO A 301 1.95 -7.84 4.95
CA PRO A 301 1.35 -6.51 5.16
C PRO A 301 0.29 -6.47 6.27
N HIS A 302 0.24 -5.37 7.04
CA HIS A 302 -0.77 -5.11 8.07
C HIS A 302 -1.30 -3.69 7.93
N ALA A 303 -2.62 -3.48 8.08
CA ALA A 303 -3.19 -2.15 8.07
C ALA A 303 -3.08 -1.51 9.46
N ALA A 304 -2.46 -0.34 9.53
CA ALA A 304 -2.57 0.52 10.70
C ALA A 304 -3.80 1.43 10.59
N TYR A 305 -4.21 1.96 11.73
CA TYR A 305 -5.24 2.99 11.83
C TYR A 305 -4.71 4.29 12.43
N PHE A 306 -5.40 5.36 12.11
CA PHE A 306 -5.15 6.69 12.66
C PHE A 306 -6.48 7.37 12.92
N ALA A 307 -6.77 7.63 14.20
CA ALA A 307 -7.99 8.28 14.61
C ALA A 307 -7.69 9.56 15.40
N THR A 308 -8.53 10.59 15.25
CA THR A 308 -8.26 11.91 15.83
C THR A 308 -9.53 12.75 15.98
N LYS A 309 -9.40 13.92 16.60
CA LYS A 309 -10.45 14.94 16.71
C LYS A 309 -10.76 15.57 15.34
N THR A 310 -12.01 15.90 15.09
CA THR A 310 -12.45 16.59 13.83
C THR A 310 -11.72 17.90 13.60
N ALA A 311 -11.26 18.57 14.67
CA ALA A 311 -10.45 19.77 14.58
C ALA A 311 -9.17 19.57 13.74
N TYR A 312 -8.62 18.37 13.68
CA TYR A 312 -7.39 18.04 12.96
C TYR A 312 -7.63 17.45 11.55
N LYS A 313 -8.88 17.35 11.10
CA LYS A 313 -9.27 16.70 9.83
C LYS A 313 -8.46 17.11 8.59
N ARG A 314 -7.95 18.34 8.56
CA ARG A 314 -7.12 18.86 7.45
C ARG A 314 -5.65 18.48 7.53
N SER A 315 -5.23 17.79 8.60
CA SER A 315 -3.86 17.36 8.87
C SER A 315 -3.73 15.83 9.00
N VAL A 316 -4.83 15.10 8.92
CA VAL A 316 -4.85 13.62 9.00
C VAL A 316 -4.05 13.03 7.84
N PRO A 317 -3.09 12.10 8.09
CA PRO A 317 -2.39 11.37 7.03
C PRO A 317 -3.29 10.32 6.38
N GLY A 318 -2.96 9.93 5.15
CA GLY A 318 -3.71 8.92 4.42
C GLY A 318 -5.08 9.39 3.93
N ARG A 319 -5.89 8.48 3.42
CA ARG A 319 -7.18 8.77 2.79
C ARG A 319 -8.32 8.73 3.79
N ILE A 320 -9.38 9.48 3.49
CA ILE A 320 -10.64 9.48 4.24
C ILE A 320 -11.77 9.21 3.26
N ILE A 321 -12.64 8.27 3.56
CA ILE A 321 -13.89 8.05 2.83
C ILE A 321 -14.98 8.92 3.47
N GLY A 322 -15.68 9.65 2.64
CA GLY A 322 -16.78 10.51 3.06
C GLY A 322 -18.06 10.22 2.28
N VAL A 323 -19.17 10.65 2.85
CA VAL A 323 -20.49 10.58 2.23
C VAL A 323 -20.71 11.78 1.35
N THR A 324 -21.37 11.58 0.21
CA THR A 324 -21.81 12.63 -0.73
C THR A 324 -23.12 12.20 -1.38
N GLN A 325 -23.53 12.88 -2.42
CA GLN A 325 -24.66 12.54 -3.27
C GLN A 325 -24.24 12.45 -4.73
N ASP A 326 -24.98 11.71 -5.53
CA ASP A 326 -24.87 11.71 -6.99
C ASP A 326 -25.70 12.84 -7.61
N LYS A 327 -25.66 12.96 -8.93
CA LYS A 327 -26.40 13.96 -9.70
C LYS A 327 -27.92 13.92 -9.46
N SER A 328 -28.47 12.77 -9.08
CA SER A 328 -29.90 12.59 -8.76
C SER A 328 -30.23 12.79 -7.28
N GLY A 329 -29.26 13.15 -6.43
CA GLY A 329 -29.43 13.30 -5.00
C GLY A 329 -29.40 12.00 -4.21
N ASN A 330 -29.08 10.86 -4.85
CA ASN A 330 -28.91 9.60 -4.15
C ASN A 330 -27.60 9.60 -3.36
N ARG A 331 -27.58 8.92 -2.20
CA ARG A 331 -26.37 8.75 -1.39
C ARG A 331 -25.26 8.06 -2.20
N ALA A 332 -24.11 8.67 -2.17
CA ALA A 332 -22.88 8.14 -2.77
C ALA A 332 -21.69 8.30 -1.82
N LEU A 333 -20.62 7.57 -2.09
CA LEU A 333 -19.37 7.63 -1.34
C LEU A 333 -18.25 8.19 -2.23
N ARG A 334 -17.26 8.83 -1.61
CA ARG A 334 -16.07 9.35 -2.30
C ARG A 334 -14.87 9.45 -1.35
N MET A 335 -13.67 9.58 -1.90
CA MET A 335 -12.53 10.04 -1.12
C MET A 335 -12.69 11.52 -0.79
N ALA A 336 -12.67 11.86 0.51
CA ALA A 336 -12.93 13.20 1.00
C ALA A 336 -11.64 13.97 1.29
N LEU A 337 -11.72 15.31 1.22
CA LEU A 337 -10.62 16.22 1.57
C LEU A 337 -9.29 15.93 0.83
N GLN A 338 -9.36 15.54 -0.44
CA GLN A 338 -8.16 15.24 -1.26
C GLN A 338 -7.20 16.43 -1.37
N THR A 339 -7.68 17.66 -1.15
CA THR A 339 -6.86 18.89 -1.18
C THR A 339 -5.73 18.93 -0.15
N ARG A 340 -5.71 18.03 0.86
CA ARG A 340 -4.62 17.88 1.85
C ARG A 340 -3.54 16.88 1.43
N GLU A 341 -3.81 16.06 0.41
CA GLU A 341 -2.93 14.99 -0.04
C GLU A 341 -1.75 15.51 -0.88
N GLN A 342 -0.70 14.71 -0.97
CA GLN A 342 0.57 15.07 -1.60
C GLN A 342 0.46 15.36 -3.11
N HIS A 343 -0.47 14.73 -3.83
CA HIS A 343 -0.67 14.96 -5.27
C HIS A 343 -1.20 16.38 -5.57
N ILE A 344 -1.79 17.05 -4.57
CA ILE A 344 -2.26 18.43 -4.68
C ILE A 344 -1.30 19.40 -3.97
N LYS A 345 -0.93 19.13 -2.72
CA LYS A 345 -0.12 20.04 -1.89
C LYS A 345 1.38 19.94 -2.10
N ARG A 346 1.89 18.83 -2.66
CA ARG A 346 3.31 18.60 -2.94
C ARG A 346 4.20 18.79 -1.69
N ASP A 347 5.14 19.73 -1.72
CA ASP A 347 6.05 20.12 -0.63
C ASP A 347 5.34 20.59 0.65
N ARG A 348 4.07 21.03 0.54
CA ARG A 348 3.25 21.49 1.67
C ARG A 348 2.32 20.42 2.22
N ALA A 349 2.41 19.19 1.74
CA ALA A 349 1.62 18.09 2.25
C ALA A 349 2.02 17.74 3.69
N THR A 350 1.06 17.26 4.46
CA THR A 350 1.31 16.84 5.86
C THR A 350 1.99 15.47 5.94
N SER A 351 1.89 14.67 4.90
CA SER A 351 2.47 13.33 4.78
C SER A 351 2.73 13.00 3.32
N ASN A 352 3.68 12.10 3.05
CA ASN A 352 3.96 11.60 1.71
C ASN A 352 3.14 10.33 1.34
N ILE A 353 2.34 9.77 2.25
CA ILE A 353 1.62 8.51 2.05
C ILE A 353 0.67 8.61 0.85
N CYS A 354 0.81 7.66 -0.09
CA CYS A 354 -0.03 7.48 -1.27
C CYS A 354 -0.68 6.09 -1.24
N THR A 355 0.07 5.02 -1.50
CA THR A 355 -0.36 3.64 -1.29
C THR A 355 -0.25 3.29 0.19
N ALA A 356 -1.31 2.72 0.76
CA ALA A 356 -1.37 2.26 2.15
C ALA A 356 -1.54 0.72 2.19
N GLN A 357 -2.37 0.19 3.08
CA GLN A 357 -2.62 -1.26 3.22
C GLN A 357 -4.14 -1.54 3.14
N VAL A 358 -4.76 -1.08 2.07
CA VAL A 358 -6.22 -1.01 1.95
C VAL A 358 -6.89 -2.39 1.95
N LEU A 359 -6.35 -3.39 1.25
CA LEU A 359 -6.94 -4.74 1.25
C LEU A 359 -7.02 -5.31 2.66
N LEU A 360 -5.98 -5.09 3.48
CA LEU A 360 -5.92 -5.56 4.86
C LEU A 360 -6.90 -4.77 5.76
N ALA A 361 -7.09 -3.48 5.49
CA ALA A 361 -8.10 -2.68 6.19
C ALA A 361 -9.53 -3.17 5.87
N VAL A 362 -9.80 -3.51 4.61
CA VAL A 362 -11.07 -4.12 4.21
C VAL A 362 -11.28 -5.45 4.94
N MET A 363 -10.27 -6.32 4.98
CA MET A 363 -10.35 -7.60 5.70
C MET A 363 -10.62 -7.40 7.21
N ALA A 364 -9.92 -6.48 7.86
CA ALA A 364 -10.13 -6.14 9.28
C ALA A 364 -11.52 -5.57 9.56
N GLY A 365 -12.02 -4.68 8.69
CA GLY A 365 -13.38 -4.16 8.77
C GLY A 365 -14.44 -5.25 8.63
N MET A 366 -14.23 -6.18 7.69
CA MET A 366 -15.11 -7.34 7.48
C MET A 366 -15.04 -8.36 8.62
N TYR A 367 -13.88 -8.50 9.27
CA TYR A 367 -13.77 -9.29 10.51
C TYR A 367 -14.70 -8.74 11.60
N ALA A 368 -14.71 -7.42 11.80
CA ALA A 368 -15.63 -6.79 12.76
C ALA A 368 -17.11 -6.93 12.36
N VAL A 369 -17.41 -6.83 11.06
CA VAL A 369 -18.78 -7.06 10.53
C VAL A 369 -19.22 -8.51 10.76
N TYR A 370 -18.31 -9.48 10.59
CA TYR A 370 -18.62 -10.90 10.75
C TYR A 370 -18.83 -11.31 12.21
N HIS A 371 -17.97 -10.82 13.12
CA HIS A 371 -18.05 -11.17 14.55
C HIS A 371 -19.04 -10.30 15.31
N GLY A 372 -19.24 -9.06 14.91
CA GLY A 372 -20.04 -8.08 15.63
C GLY A 372 -19.47 -7.76 17.03
N PRO A 373 -20.14 -6.89 17.79
CA PRO A 373 -19.64 -6.47 19.12
C PRO A 373 -19.58 -7.62 20.12
N GLU A 374 -20.55 -8.55 20.08
CA GLU A 374 -20.60 -9.69 21.03
C GLU A 374 -19.52 -10.74 20.70
N GLY A 375 -19.25 -11.01 19.39
CA GLY A 375 -18.19 -11.89 18.98
C GLY A 375 -16.80 -11.36 19.38
N LEU A 376 -16.55 -10.06 19.12
CA LEU A 376 -15.31 -9.41 19.56
C LEU A 376 -15.14 -9.44 21.09
N ARG A 377 -16.22 -9.20 21.83
CA ARG A 377 -16.20 -9.27 23.29
C ARG A 377 -15.87 -10.68 23.78
N SER A 378 -16.45 -11.72 23.15
CA SER A 378 -16.14 -13.11 23.46
C SER A 378 -14.68 -13.43 23.20
N ILE A 379 -14.11 -12.99 22.07
CA ILE A 379 -12.70 -13.18 21.71
C ILE A 379 -11.79 -12.48 22.74
N ALA A 380 -11.99 -11.20 22.98
CA ALA A 380 -11.17 -10.42 23.93
C ALA A 380 -11.24 -10.97 25.37
N THR A 381 -12.43 -11.38 25.81
CA THR A 381 -12.63 -12.00 27.14
C THR A 381 -11.90 -13.33 27.24
N ARG A 382 -11.91 -14.18 26.20
CA ARG A 382 -11.17 -15.44 26.17
C ARG A 382 -9.66 -15.19 26.27
N ILE A 383 -9.13 -14.22 25.52
CA ILE A 383 -7.71 -13.86 25.55
C ILE A 383 -7.33 -13.39 26.97
N HIS A 384 -8.11 -12.49 27.56
CA HIS A 384 -7.87 -11.97 28.90
C HIS A 384 -7.96 -13.07 29.96
N ARG A 385 -8.95 -13.99 29.84
CA ARG A 385 -9.09 -15.14 30.76
C ARG A 385 -7.83 -16.02 30.78
N HIS A 386 -7.21 -16.30 29.63
CA HIS A 386 -5.97 -17.06 29.55
C HIS A 386 -4.83 -16.36 30.32
N ALA A 387 -4.72 -15.03 30.21
CA ALA A 387 -3.76 -14.27 31.01
C ALA A 387 -4.04 -14.38 32.52
N CYS A 388 -5.31 -14.27 32.94
CA CYS A 388 -5.69 -14.41 34.33
C CYS A 388 -5.41 -15.82 34.88
N GLN A 389 -5.67 -16.87 34.09
CA GLN A 389 -5.37 -18.27 34.48
C GLN A 389 -3.87 -18.48 34.70
N LEU A 390 -3.01 -17.98 33.78
CA LEU A 390 -1.58 -18.05 33.97
C LEU A 390 -1.12 -17.21 35.16
N ASN A 391 -1.68 -16.00 35.39
CA ASN A 391 -1.37 -15.18 36.54
C ASN A 391 -1.64 -15.92 37.89
N GLN A 392 -2.78 -16.61 37.96
CA GLN A 392 -3.13 -17.41 39.15
C GLN A 392 -2.14 -18.58 39.37
N ALA A 393 -1.68 -19.22 38.29
CA ALA A 393 -0.66 -20.25 38.34
C ALA A 393 0.69 -19.68 38.83
N LEU A 394 1.08 -18.51 38.34
CA LEU A 394 2.29 -17.78 38.78
C LEU A 394 2.28 -17.51 40.28
N GLU A 395 1.13 -17.05 40.83
CA GLU A 395 0.95 -16.83 42.27
C GLU A 395 1.13 -18.13 43.08
N GLN A 396 0.56 -19.26 42.59
CA GLN A 396 0.70 -20.56 43.26
C GLN A 396 2.13 -21.10 43.15
N LEU A 397 2.82 -20.85 42.06
CA LEU A 397 4.23 -21.22 41.85
C LEU A 397 5.20 -20.22 42.55
N GLY A 398 4.71 -19.13 43.15
CA GLY A 398 5.56 -18.11 43.73
C GLY A 398 6.49 -17.43 42.77
N ILE A 399 6.12 -17.35 41.47
CA ILE A 399 6.87 -16.65 40.42
C ILE A 399 6.39 -15.20 40.40
N PRO A 400 7.27 -14.20 40.58
CA PRO A 400 6.89 -12.79 40.57
C PRO A 400 6.35 -12.35 39.21
N GLN A 401 5.14 -11.79 39.19
CA GLN A 401 4.54 -11.13 38.06
C GLN A 401 4.54 -9.62 38.35
N LYS A 402 4.97 -8.78 37.41
CA LYS A 402 5.29 -7.38 37.65
C LYS A 402 4.19 -6.40 37.26
N ASN A 403 3.24 -6.79 36.42
CA ASN A 403 2.17 -5.89 35.98
C ASN A 403 1.21 -5.57 37.11
N LYS A 404 0.87 -4.28 37.28
CA LYS A 404 -0.18 -3.86 38.22
C LYS A 404 -1.59 -4.14 37.68
N ALA A 405 -1.75 -3.98 36.37
CA ALA A 405 -2.94 -4.32 35.59
C ALA A 405 -2.50 -4.79 34.20
N PHE A 406 -3.18 -5.77 33.62
CA PHE A 406 -2.84 -6.33 32.33
C PHE A 406 -4.10 -6.74 31.54
N PHE A 407 -3.97 -6.79 30.22
CA PHE A 407 -4.99 -7.34 29.34
C PHE A 407 -4.63 -8.78 28.92
N ASP A 408 -3.58 -8.96 28.15
CA ASP A 408 -3.19 -10.23 27.53
C ASP A 408 -1.72 -10.59 27.74
N THR A 409 -0.91 -9.69 28.26
CA THR A 409 0.55 -9.86 28.37
C THR A 409 0.98 -9.83 29.83
N LEU A 410 1.71 -10.85 30.26
CA LEU A 410 2.27 -10.96 31.60
C LEU A 410 3.78 -10.78 31.56
N HIS A 411 4.29 -9.90 32.42
CA HIS A 411 5.71 -9.66 32.65
C HIS A 411 6.15 -10.42 33.90
N ILE A 412 7.02 -11.41 33.74
CA ILE A 412 7.43 -12.31 34.83
C ILE A 412 8.93 -12.27 35.07
N GLU A 413 9.32 -12.52 36.33
CA GLU A 413 10.72 -12.66 36.75
C GLU A 413 11.01 -14.12 37.10
N GLY A 414 12.11 -14.68 36.55
CA GLY A 414 12.46 -16.08 36.76
C GLY A 414 13.73 -16.49 35.98
N PRO A 415 14.04 -17.79 35.94
CA PRO A 415 15.19 -18.32 35.20
C PRO A 415 14.91 -18.27 33.68
N ALA A 416 14.95 -17.08 33.10
CA ALA A 416 14.48 -16.78 31.73
C ALA A 416 15.10 -17.72 30.67
N GLN A 417 16.41 -17.98 30.72
CA GLN A 417 17.07 -18.85 29.75
C GLN A 417 16.56 -20.29 29.80
N GLU A 418 16.28 -20.82 30.99
CA GLU A 418 15.77 -22.19 31.16
C GLU A 418 14.30 -22.27 30.70
N ILE A 419 13.48 -21.28 31.03
CA ILE A 419 12.09 -21.19 30.57
C ILE A 419 12.05 -21.15 29.02
N LEU A 420 12.87 -20.32 28.38
CA LEU A 420 12.96 -20.21 26.93
C LEU A 420 13.41 -21.52 26.27
N ARG A 421 14.40 -22.20 26.86
CA ARG A 421 14.89 -23.50 26.37
C ARG A 421 13.78 -24.54 26.43
N LEU A 422 13.06 -24.63 27.54
CA LEU A 422 11.95 -25.59 27.71
C LEU A 422 10.77 -25.27 26.78
N ALA A 423 10.43 -24.00 26.65
CA ALA A 423 9.39 -23.54 25.73
C ALA A 423 9.72 -23.90 24.26
N ALA A 424 10.94 -23.61 23.83
CA ALA A 424 11.39 -23.94 22.47
C ALA A 424 11.34 -25.46 22.20
N ALA A 425 11.67 -26.31 23.20
CA ALA A 425 11.56 -27.77 23.08
C ALA A 425 10.10 -28.25 22.92
N LYS A 426 9.11 -27.44 23.31
CA LYS A 426 7.67 -27.67 23.15
C LYS A 426 7.07 -26.95 21.93
N GLY A 427 7.88 -26.31 21.09
CA GLY A 427 7.40 -25.56 19.94
C GLY A 427 6.72 -24.23 20.31
N ILE A 428 7.15 -23.59 21.40
CA ILE A 428 6.61 -22.34 21.91
C ILE A 428 7.70 -21.26 21.91
N ASN A 429 7.35 -20.05 21.43
CA ASN A 429 8.19 -18.86 21.51
C ASN A 429 7.67 -17.89 22.56
N LEU A 430 8.57 -17.41 23.43
CA LEU A 430 8.35 -16.39 24.42
C LEU A 430 9.29 -15.21 24.18
N ARG A 431 8.93 -14.01 24.68
CA ARG A 431 9.79 -12.83 24.61
C ARG A 431 10.73 -12.77 25.80
N GLN A 432 12.03 -12.73 25.53
CA GLN A 432 13.03 -12.38 26.52
C GLN A 432 13.13 -10.85 26.65
N ILE A 433 13.01 -10.31 27.87
CA ILE A 433 13.22 -8.88 28.17
C ILE A 433 14.69 -8.66 28.56
N ASN A 434 15.18 -9.47 29.51
CA ASN A 434 16.58 -9.45 29.96
C ASN A 434 17.00 -10.84 30.50
N ALA A 435 18.10 -10.93 31.20
CA ALA A 435 18.62 -12.20 31.71
C ALA A 435 17.71 -12.92 32.71
N SER A 436 16.86 -12.19 33.44
CA SER A 436 15.96 -12.70 34.49
C SER A 436 14.48 -12.40 34.23
N GLU A 437 14.15 -11.77 33.13
CA GLU A 437 12.77 -11.34 32.84
C GLU A 437 12.32 -11.76 31.46
N LEU A 438 11.06 -12.14 31.34
CA LEU A 438 10.40 -12.47 30.09
C LEU A 438 8.93 -12.02 30.08
N SER A 439 8.32 -11.93 28.92
CA SER A 439 6.88 -11.71 28.78
C SER A 439 6.21 -12.80 27.97
N ILE A 440 4.93 -13.02 28.28
CA ILE A 440 4.06 -14.01 27.64
C ILE A 440 2.78 -13.27 27.20
N SER A 441 2.55 -13.20 25.88
CA SER A 441 1.43 -12.46 25.29
C SER A 441 0.43 -13.41 24.66
N PHE A 442 -0.80 -13.43 25.16
CA PHE A 442 -1.87 -14.31 24.67
C PHE A 442 -2.56 -13.73 23.45
N HIS A 443 -3.17 -14.61 22.63
CA HIS A 443 -3.81 -14.24 21.38
C HIS A 443 -5.03 -15.12 21.08
N GLU A 444 -5.75 -14.81 20.02
CA GLU A 444 -7.01 -15.46 19.64
C GLU A 444 -6.86 -16.98 19.44
N ALA A 445 -5.75 -17.43 18.85
CA ALA A 445 -5.48 -18.84 18.60
C ALA A 445 -4.94 -19.60 19.82
N THR A 446 -4.86 -18.96 21.00
CA THR A 446 -4.50 -19.66 22.24
C THR A 446 -5.61 -20.60 22.67
N GLU A 447 -5.24 -21.84 22.98
CA GLU A 447 -6.14 -22.88 23.51
C GLU A 447 -5.77 -23.27 24.94
N ASP A 448 -6.70 -23.88 25.68
CA ASP A 448 -6.51 -24.24 27.10
C ASP A 448 -5.29 -25.18 27.34
N HIS A 449 -4.97 -26.07 26.38
CA HIS A 449 -3.79 -26.92 26.47
C HIS A 449 -2.46 -26.15 26.43
N HIS A 450 -2.42 -24.99 25.76
CA HIS A 450 -1.25 -24.11 25.77
C HIS A 450 -1.00 -23.53 27.17
N ILE A 451 -2.07 -23.19 27.90
CA ILE A 451 -1.95 -22.67 29.27
C ILE A 451 -1.32 -23.72 30.17
N GLN A 452 -1.81 -24.97 30.14
CA GLN A 452 -1.22 -26.06 30.93
C GLN A 452 0.22 -26.30 30.57
N THR A 453 0.56 -26.29 29.26
CA THR A 453 1.94 -26.45 28.80
C THR A 453 2.86 -25.33 29.34
N LEU A 454 2.40 -24.08 29.36
CA LEU A 454 3.16 -22.96 29.94
C LEU A 454 3.35 -23.13 31.45
N ILE A 455 2.31 -23.57 32.17
CA ILE A 455 2.38 -23.87 33.60
C ILE A 455 3.42 -24.97 33.87
N ASP A 456 3.40 -26.06 33.12
CA ASP A 456 4.34 -27.17 33.25
C ASP A 456 5.79 -26.72 32.99
N ILE A 457 6.03 -25.91 31.97
CA ILE A 457 7.33 -25.28 31.67
C ILE A 457 7.84 -24.43 32.84
N LEU A 458 6.97 -23.57 33.40
CA LEU A 458 7.31 -22.68 34.50
C LEU A 458 7.61 -23.46 35.77
N ALA A 459 6.81 -24.48 36.08
CA ALA A 459 7.03 -25.38 37.22
C ALA A 459 8.34 -26.13 37.08
N GLU A 460 8.64 -26.72 35.91
CA GLU A 460 9.89 -27.46 35.65
C GLU A 460 11.10 -26.53 35.79
N ALA A 461 11.05 -25.31 35.17
CA ALA A 461 12.13 -24.34 35.23
C ALA A 461 12.45 -23.85 36.65
N THR A 462 11.43 -23.76 37.51
CA THR A 462 11.54 -23.36 38.92
C THR A 462 11.68 -24.53 39.89
N LYS A 463 11.71 -25.75 39.36
CA LYS A 463 11.82 -27.02 40.14
C LYS A 463 10.68 -27.17 41.15
N GLN A 464 9.48 -26.76 40.77
CA GLN A 464 8.27 -26.93 41.57
C GLN A 464 7.36 -28.01 40.98
N SER A 465 6.35 -28.43 41.73
CA SER A 465 5.29 -29.28 41.21
C SER A 465 4.35 -28.49 40.31
N ALA A 466 3.97 -29.05 39.18
CA ALA A 466 2.95 -28.46 38.33
C ALA A 466 1.63 -28.25 39.12
N VAL A 467 0.98 -27.13 38.88
CA VAL A 467 -0.32 -26.78 39.46
C VAL A 467 -1.39 -26.96 38.41
N ASP A 468 -2.53 -27.49 38.83
CA ASP A 468 -3.74 -27.53 37.99
C ASP A 468 -4.57 -26.31 38.33
N VAL A 469 -4.69 -25.39 37.38
CA VAL A 469 -5.53 -24.19 37.51
C VAL A 469 -6.89 -24.52 36.91
N SER A 470 -7.83 -24.87 37.76
CA SER A 470 -9.23 -25.04 37.35
C SER A 470 -9.72 -23.76 36.65
N LEU A 471 -10.52 -23.96 35.58
CA LEU A 471 -11.14 -22.87 34.83
C LEU A 471 -11.99 -21.98 35.75
N VAL A 472 -11.38 -20.96 36.36
CA VAL A 472 -12.09 -19.94 37.13
C VAL A 472 -12.42 -18.81 36.17
N GLU A 473 -13.67 -18.42 36.11
CA GLU A 473 -14.09 -17.17 35.46
C GLU A 473 -13.55 -15.99 36.29
N THR A 474 -12.29 -15.64 36.11
CA THR A 474 -11.69 -14.49 36.79
C THR A 474 -11.41 -13.39 35.78
N ASP A 475 -12.01 -12.28 35.99
CA ASP A 475 -11.74 -11.00 35.34
C ASP A 475 -10.76 -10.21 36.21
N CYS A 476 -9.52 -10.11 35.74
CA CYS A 476 -8.43 -9.46 36.50
C CYS A 476 -8.32 -7.96 36.22
N LEU A 477 -9.18 -7.39 35.38
CA LEU A 477 -9.13 -5.97 35.05
C LEU A 477 -9.72 -5.12 36.20
N PRO A 478 -8.97 -4.11 36.70
CA PRO A 478 -9.53 -3.13 37.65
C PRO A 478 -10.74 -2.39 37.02
N VAL A 479 -11.76 -2.16 37.79
CA VAL A 479 -12.99 -1.46 37.34
C VAL A 479 -12.68 -0.12 36.66
N SER A 480 -11.66 0.59 37.12
CA SER A 480 -11.21 1.89 36.60
C SER A 480 -10.66 1.84 35.17
N HIS A 481 -10.29 0.67 34.67
CA HIS A 481 -9.77 0.47 33.35
C HIS A 481 -10.80 -0.13 32.38
N LYS A 482 -11.91 -0.66 32.89
CA LYS A 482 -12.92 -1.33 32.07
C LYS A 482 -13.68 -0.35 31.21
N ARG A 483 -13.92 -0.77 29.97
CA ARG A 483 -14.76 -0.03 29.04
C ARG A 483 -16.17 0.16 29.59
N SER A 484 -16.61 1.39 29.59
CA SER A 484 -17.96 1.80 30.03
C SER A 484 -18.89 2.09 28.84
N THR A 485 -18.33 2.30 27.65
CA THR A 485 -19.06 2.72 26.43
C THR A 485 -19.40 1.54 25.54
N SER A 486 -20.57 1.59 24.87
CA SER A 486 -20.91 0.69 23.76
C SER A 486 -20.01 0.96 22.54
N PHE A 487 -19.91 0.00 21.66
CA PHE A 487 -19.18 0.10 20.40
C PHE A 487 -19.84 -0.77 19.33
N LEU A 488 -19.54 -0.50 18.06
CA LEU A 488 -20.10 -1.17 16.88
C LEU A 488 -21.63 -1.18 16.91
N THR A 489 -22.21 -0.01 17.15
CA THR A 489 -23.66 0.15 17.32
C THR A 489 -24.43 0.22 16.00
N ASN A 490 -23.75 0.40 14.87
CA ASN A 490 -24.35 0.47 13.55
C ASN A 490 -24.84 -0.89 13.07
N GLU A 491 -25.97 -0.91 12.35
CA GLU A 491 -26.66 -2.11 11.89
C GLU A 491 -25.76 -3.09 11.11
N VAL A 492 -24.78 -2.61 10.35
CA VAL A 492 -23.87 -3.45 9.57
C VAL A 492 -23.11 -4.45 10.45
N PHE A 493 -22.79 -4.09 11.69
CA PHE A 493 -22.10 -4.96 12.65
C PHE A 493 -23.04 -5.94 13.38
N HIS A 494 -24.34 -5.94 13.05
CA HIS A 494 -25.36 -6.84 13.62
C HIS A 494 -26.05 -7.72 12.58
N SER A 495 -25.67 -7.61 11.28
CA SER A 495 -26.46 -8.18 10.19
C SER A 495 -25.86 -9.42 9.52
N TYR A 496 -24.52 -9.61 9.54
CA TYR A 496 -23.83 -10.53 8.64
C TYR A 496 -23.01 -11.62 9.36
N HIS A 497 -23.53 -12.18 10.46
CA HIS A 497 -22.82 -13.16 11.29
C HIS A 497 -22.87 -14.59 10.73
N ALA A 498 -23.80 -14.92 9.81
CA ALA A 498 -23.83 -16.20 9.15
C ALA A 498 -22.96 -16.18 7.88
N GLU A 499 -22.25 -17.27 7.60
CA GLU A 499 -21.33 -17.37 6.44
C GLU A 499 -22.03 -17.02 5.12
N THR A 500 -23.23 -17.52 4.89
CA THR A 500 -24.02 -17.22 3.67
C THR A 500 -24.39 -15.74 3.56
N SER A 501 -24.79 -15.09 4.65
CA SER A 501 -25.12 -13.66 4.64
C SER A 501 -23.88 -12.82 4.41
N MET A 502 -22.76 -13.16 5.03
CA MET A 502 -21.47 -12.49 4.85
C MET A 502 -20.96 -12.63 3.41
N MET A 503 -20.97 -13.83 2.85
CA MET A 503 -20.58 -14.06 1.44
C MET A 503 -21.43 -13.22 0.48
N ARG A 504 -22.75 -13.13 0.70
CA ARG A 504 -23.65 -12.32 -0.14
C ARG A 504 -23.40 -10.83 0.03
N TYR A 505 -23.10 -10.39 1.24
CA TYR A 505 -22.75 -9.00 1.51
C TYR A 505 -21.46 -8.61 0.76
N ILE A 506 -20.38 -9.38 0.92
CA ILE A 506 -19.12 -9.17 0.20
C ILE A 506 -19.37 -9.11 -1.32
N LYS A 507 -20.17 -10.05 -1.87
CA LYS A 507 -20.48 -10.05 -3.31
C LYS A 507 -21.33 -8.85 -3.74
N SER A 508 -22.22 -8.36 -2.88
CA SER A 508 -23.02 -7.17 -3.17
C SER A 508 -22.16 -5.90 -3.29
N LEU A 509 -21.09 -5.82 -2.51
CA LEU A 509 -20.10 -4.73 -2.60
C LEU A 509 -19.25 -4.87 -3.87
N GLU A 510 -18.69 -6.04 -4.13
CA GLU A 510 -17.87 -6.32 -5.33
C GLU A 510 -18.59 -5.94 -6.63
N ARG A 511 -19.89 -6.20 -6.74
CA ARG A 511 -20.68 -5.86 -7.93
C ARG A 511 -20.77 -4.37 -8.25
N LYS A 512 -20.47 -3.50 -7.29
CA LYS A 512 -20.49 -2.04 -7.47
C LYS A 512 -19.16 -1.51 -8.04
N ASP A 513 -18.17 -2.38 -8.23
CA ASP A 513 -16.78 -2.00 -8.48
C ASP A 513 -16.23 -2.62 -9.77
N LEU A 514 -15.28 -1.92 -10.39
CA LEU A 514 -14.44 -2.45 -11.47
C LEU A 514 -13.08 -2.92 -10.93
N ALA A 515 -12.61 -4.06 -11.45
CA ALA A 515 -11.30 -4.64 -11.19
C ALA A 515 -10.77 -5.32 -12.47
N LEU A 516 -9.52 -5.81 -12.48
CA LEU A 516 -8.89 -6.41 -13.67
C LEU A 516 -9.62 -7.67 -14.19
N ASN A 517 -10.40 -8.35 -13.36
CA ASN A 517 -11.22 -9.48 -13.80
C ASN A 517 -12.47 -9.08 -14.61
N HIS A 518 -12.69 -7.77 -14.79
CA HIS A 518 -13.77 -7.23 -15.64
C HIS A 518 -13.21 -6.61 -16.95
N SER A 519 -12.21 -5.75 -16.84
CA SER A 519 -11.56 -5.06 -17.96
C SER A 519 -10.15 -4.63 -17.57
N MET A 520 -9.31 -4.29 -18.57
CA MET A 520 -8.03 -3.68 -18.26
C MET A 520 -8.23 -2.32 -17.56
N ILE A 521 -7.21 -1.93 -16.79
CA ILE A 521 -7.13 -0.65 -16.11
C ILE A 521 -5.88 0.08 -16.63
N ALA A 522 -6.02 0.86 -17.69
CA ALA A 522 -4.92 1.52 -18.38
C ALA A 522 -4.50 2.83 -17.68
N LEU A 523 -4.01 2.70 -16.46
CA LEU A 523 -3.80 3.82 -15.55
C LEU A 523 -2.35 4.32 -15.57
N GLY A 524 -2.08 5.42 -16.27
CA GLY A 524 -0.75 5.99 -16.40
C GLY A 524 -0.10 6.42 -15.10
N SER A 525 1.17 6.12 -15.05
CA SER A 525 2.13 6.04 -13.94
C SER A 525 1.72 5.12 -12.81
N CYS A 526 0.84 4.14 -13.09
CA CYS A 526 0.49 3.09 -12.15
C CYS A 526 0.23 1.76 -12.85
N THR A 527 1.26 0.96 -13.03
CA THR A 527 1.22 -0.33 -13.73
C THR A 527 0.20 -1.27 -13.08
N MET A 528 -0.91 -1.51 -13.76
CA MET A 528 -1.99 -2.42 -13.34
C MET A 528 -1.89 -3.75 -14.09
N LYS A 529 -0.83 -4.52 -13.85
CA LYS A 529 -0.65 -5.81 -14.51
C LYS A 529 -1.34 -6.96 -13.78
N LEU A 530 -1.48 -8.06 -14.50
CA LEU A 530 -1.97 -9.32 -13.96
C LEU A 530 -1.21 -9.74 -12.69
N ASN A 531 -1.98 -10.19 -11.72
CA ASN A 531 -1.50 -10.93 -10.55
C ASN A 531 -1.92 -12.38 -10.79
N ALA A 532 -0.98 -13.22 -11.22
CA ALA A 532 -1.29 -14.60 -11.57
C ALA A 532 -1.66 -15.42 -10.32
N ALA A 533 -2.58 -16.38 -10.50
CA ALA A 533 -3.07 -17.18 -9.37
C ALA A 533 -1.94 -17.94 -8.64
N THR A 534 -1.00 -18.52 -9.40
CA THR A 534 0.15 -19.23 -8.84
C THR A 534 1.06 -18.34 -7.98
N GLU A 535 1.14 -17.06 -8.28
CA GLU A 535 1.89 -16.08 -7.48
C GLU A 535 1.27 -15.83 -6.10
N MET A 536 -0.05 -16.02 -5.98
CA MET A 536 -0.83 -15.73 -4.77
C MET A 536 -0.95 -16.92 -3.80
N PHE A 537 -0.77 -18.16 -4.23
CA PHE A 537 -1.08 -19.36 -3.44
C PHE A 537 -0.33 -19.45 -2.11
N ALA A 538 0.92 -19.03 -2.07
CA ALA A 538 1.73 -19.09 -0.86
C ALA A 538 1.21 -18.17 0.27
N LEU A 539 0.41 -17.15 -0.04
CA LEU A 539 -0.12 -16.20 0.96
C LEU A 539 -1.08 -16.86 1.96
N SER A 540 -1.76 -17.93 1.55
CA SER A 540 -2.73 -18.66 2.37
C SER A 540 -2.13 -19.91 3.06
N ASP A 541 -0.83 -20.20 2.83
CA ASP A 541 -0.16 -21.36 3.44
C ASP A 541 0.39 -20.98 4.84
N PRO A 542 -0.01 -21.69 5.91
CA PRO A 542 0.47 -21.44 7.28
C PRO A 542 1.98 -21.47 7.44
N GLN A 543 2.71 -22.20 6.60
CA GLN A 543 4.18 -22.22 6.64
C GLN A 543 4.81 -20.86 6.27
N TRP A 544 4.05 -19.95 5.62
CA TRP A 544 4.48 -18.62 5.24
C TRP A 544 3.78 -17.52 6.03
N ASN A 545 2.47 -17.67 6.23
CA ASN A 545 1.67 -16.58 6.79
C ASN A 545 1.59 -16.58 8.33
N ASN A 546 1.99 -17.69 8.99
CA ASN A 546 1.90 -17.80 10.45
C ASN A 546 3.27 -17.73 11.17
N ILE A 547 4.28 -17.13 10.55
CA ILE A 547 5.58 -16.88 11.17
C ILE A 547 5.60 -15.49 11.80
N HIS A 548 5.96 -15.45 13.10
CA HIS A 548 6.12 -14.20 13.83
C HIS A 548 7.37 -13.43 13.34
N PRO A 549 7.32 -12.09 13.13
CA PRO A 549 8.45 -11.32 12.59
C PRO A 549 9.70 -11.34 13.47
N PHE A 550 9.53 -11.56 14.77
CA PHE A 550 10.61 -11.63 15.75
C PHE A 550 10.88 -13.05 16.24
N ALA A 551 10.39 -14.06 15.54
CA ALA A 551 10.76 -15.45 15.80
C ALA A 551 12.28 -15.66 15.68
N PRO A 552 12.89 -16.62 16.41
CA PRO A 552 14.28 -16.97 16.25
C PRO A 552 14.64 -17.24 14.78
N VAL A 553 15.80 -16.74 14.38
CA VAL A 553 16.25 -16.71 12.97
C VAL A 553 16.23 -18.10 12.29
N ASP A 554 16.54 -19.16 13.05
CA ASP A 554 16.54 -20.55 12.56
C ASP A 554 15.13 -21.12 12.34
N GLN A 555 14.11 -20.47 12.87
CA GLN A 555 12.71 -20.85 12.64
C GLN A 555 12.13 -20.24 11.36
N ALA A 556 12.71 -19.17 10.85
CA ALA A 556 12.25 -18.45 9.65
C ALA A 556 13.20 -18.67 8.45
N ALA A 557 13.86 -19.80 8.35
CA ALA A 557 14.88 -20.04 7.33
C ALA A 557 14.34 -19.99 5.89
N GLY A 558 13.13 -20.48 5.66
CA GLY A 558 12.44 -20.39 4.36
C GLY A 558 12.09 -18.96 3.99
N CYS A 559 11.47 -18.21 4.91
CA CYS A 559 11.13 -16.79 4.71
C CYS A 559 12.38 -15.97 4.39
N ARG A 560 13.41 -16.12 5.20
CA ARG A 560 14.68 -15.40 5.00
C ARG A 560 15.33 -15.73 3.66
N ARG A 561 15.32 -17.00 3.25
CA ARG A 561 15.88 -17.42 1.97
C ARG A 561 15.17 -16.72 0.81
N VAL A 562 13.84 -16.71 0.78
CA VAL A 562 13.06 -16.04 -0.27
C VAL A 562 13.30 -14.53 -0.27
N LEU A 563 13.34 -13.89 0.89
CA LEU A 563 13.58 -12.45 0.99
C LEU A 563 15.01 -12.06 0.57
N HIS A 564 16.01 -12.86 0.91
CA HIS A 564 17.39 -12.66 0.44
C HIS A 564 17.49 -12.84 -1.08
N ASP A 565 16.97 -13.94 -1.62
CA ASP A 565 16.98 -14.17 -3.05
C ASP A 565 16.26 -13.04 -3.80
N LEU A 566 15.12 -12.57 -3.29
CA LEU A 566 14.42 -11.42 -3.88
C LEU A 566 15.26 -10.14 -3.84
N ALA A 567 15.91 -9.85 -2.72
CA ALA A 567 16.80 -8.68 -2.61
C ALA A 567 17.96 -8.78 -3.62
N ASP A 568 18.56 -9.97 -3.79
CA ASP A 568 19.62 -10.21 -4.77
C ASP A 568 19.10 -10.05 -6.20
N TYR A 569 17.90 -10.55 -6.52
CA TYR A 569 17.29 -10.37 -7.84
C TYR A 569 17.01 -8.89 -8.15
N LEU A 570 16.50 -8.14 -7.18
CA LEU A 570 16.25 -6.71 -7.36
C LEU A 570 17.57 -5.92 -7.49
N THR A 571 18.61 -6.32 -6.79
CA THR A 571 19.97 -5.77 -6.92
C THR A 571 20.51 -5.99 -8.33
N GLU A 572 20.39 -7.19 -8.87
CA GLU A 572 20.78 -7.52 -10.26
C GLU A 572 19.96 -6.70 -11.28
N ILE A 573 18.63 -6.69 -11.14
CA ILE A 573 17.73 -5.97 -12.08
C ILE A 573 18.04 -4.47 -12.12
N THR A 574 18.38 -3.87 -10.99
CA THR A 574 18.70 -2.44 -10.88
C THR A 574 20.17 -2.13 -11.19
N GLY A 575 21.04 -3.14 -11.18
CA GLY A 575 22.49 -2.98 -11.39
C GLY A 575 23.21 -2.36 -10.20
N PHE A 576 22.59 -2.34 -9.01
CA PHE A 576 23.13 -1.69 -7.82
C PHE A 576 23.98 -2.62 -6.93
N GLY A 577 24.38 -2.13 -5.76
CA GLY A 577 25.23 -2.84 -4.81
C GLY A 577 24.49 -3.52 -3.65
N GLY A 578 23.24 -3.16 -3.40
CA GLY A 578 22.44 -3.76 -2.32
C GLY A 578 21.01 -3.26 -2.28
N THR A 579 20.14 -4.05 -1.64
CA THR A 579 18.69 -3.80 -1.55
C THR A 579 18.19 -3.97 -0.12
N SER A 580 17.30 -3.07 0.32
CA SER A 580 16.52 -3.21 1.56
C SER A 580 15.03 -3.38 1.22
N LEU A 581 14.41 -4.44 1.75
CA LEU A 581 12.98 -4.72 1.61
C LEU A 581 12.12 -4.07 2.70
N GLN A 582 12.72 -3.34 3.63
CA GLN A 582 12.03 -2.80 4.80
C GLN A 582 10.93 -1.77 4.48
N PRO A 583 11.07 -0.86 3.48
CA PRO A 583 10.01 0.09 3.18
C PRO A 583 8.72 -0.60 2.70
N ASN A 584 7.61 -0.31 3.36
CA ASN A 584 6.31 -0.94 3.13
C ASN A 584 5.34 -0.10 2.28
N SER A 585 5.87 0.86 1.51
CA SER A 585 5.19 1.58 0.43
C SER A 585 6.21 2.29 -0.46
N GLY A 586 5.82 2.71 -1.68
CA GLY A 586 6.68 3.53 -2.55
C GLY A 586 7.12 4.82 -1.88
N ALA A 587 6.19 5.55 -1.28
CA ALA A 587 6.49 6.79 -0.56
C ALA A 587 7.46 6.57 0.63
N GLN A 588 7.34 5.42 1.32
CA GLN A 588 8.30 5.04 2.36
C GLN A 588 9.68 4.72 1.76
N GLY A 589 9.73 4.12 0.57
CA GLY A 589 10.96 3.93 -0.19
C GLY A 589 11.61 5.25 -0.62
N GLU A 590 10.79 6.24 -1.03
CA GLU A 590 11.29 7.59 -1.31
C GLU A 590 11.97 8.21 -0.09
N PHE A 591 11.27 8.21 1.04
CA PHE A 591 11.81 8.72 2.29
C PHE A 591 13.08 7.97 2.71
N ALA A 592 13.08 6.63 2.61
CA ALA A 592 14.23 5.78 2.91
C ALA A 592 15.47 6.15 2.09
N GLY A 593 15.31 6.26 0.78
CA GLY A 593 16.41 6.59 -0.13
C GLY A 593 17.01 7.97 0.16
N LEU A 594 16.18 8.97 0.44
CA LEU A 594 16.66 10.31 0.82
C LEU A 594 17.34 10.31 2.20
N MET A 595 16.87 9.51 3.16
CA MET A 595 17.53 9.34 4.45
C MET A 595 18.88 8.64 4.33
N VAL A 596 19.03 7.67 3.41
CA VAL A 596 20.30 7.03 3.08
C VAL A 596 21.27 8.04 2.49
N ILE A 597 20.84 8.88 1.53
CA ILE A 597 21.64 9.97 0.95
C ILE A 597 22.06 10.96 2.06
N ARG A 598 21.13 11.34 2.93
CA ARG A 598 21.43 12.21 4.07
C ARG A 598 22.46 11.59 5.01
N ALA A 599 22.35 10.31 5.36
CA ALA A 599 23.31 9.61 6.20
C ALA A 599 24.70 9.56 5.55
N TYR A 600 24.77 9.34 4.24
CA TYR A 600 26.02 9.40 3.48
C TYR A 600 26.68 10.78 3.58
N HIS A 601 25.94 11.87 3.36
CA HIS A 601 26.50 13.22 3.49
C HIS A 601 26.97 13.52 4.92
N LEU A 602 26.19 13.10 5.93
CA LEU A 602 26.59 13.26 7.34
C LEU A 602 27.89 12.51 7.67
N ALA A 603 28.06 11.29 7.15
CA ALA A 603 29.26 10.47 7.34
C ALA A 603 30.52 11.04 6.65
N ASN A 604 30.32 11.89 5.65
CA ASN A 604 31.41 12.58 4.92
C ASN A 604 31.62 14.03 5.41
N ASP A 605 31.11 14.41 6.59
CA ASP A 605 31.19 15.77 7.16
C ASP A 605 30.48 16.85 6.32
N ASP A 606 29.60 16.45 5.41
CA ASP A 606 28.84 17.31 4.50
C ASP A 606 27.40 17.61 5.01
N ALA A 607 27.23 17.81 6.32
CA ALA A 607 25.92 18.04 6.96
C ALA A 607 25.14 19.27 6.39
N HIS A 608 25.87 20.20 5.74
CA HIS A 608 25.30 21.39 5.10
C HIS A 608 24.54 21.08 3.80
N ARG A 609 24.79 19.94 3.16
CA ARG A 609 24.10 19.52 1.94
C ARG A 609 22.66 19.12 2.23
N ASN A 610 21.72 19.99 1.91
CA ASN A 610 20.30 19.82 2.19
C ASN A 610 19.37 20.28 1.05
N ILE A 611 19.91 20.63 -0.12
CA ILE A 611 19.12 21.01 -1.30
C ILE A 611 18.80 19.76 -2.13
N CYS A 612 17.54 19.60 -2.48
CA CYS A 612 17.05 18.57 -3.39
C CYS A 612 16.44 19.22 -4.64
N LEU A 613 17.03 18.97 -5.80
CA LEU A 613 16.46 19.39 -7.09
C LEU A 613 15.36 18.41 -7.49
N ILE A 614 14.23 18.90 -7.95
CA ILE A 614 13.08 18.07 -8.36
C ILE A 614 12.45 18.66 -9.63
N PRO A 615 12.33 17.89 -10.74
CA PRO A 615 11.64 18.34 -11.94
C PRO A 615 10.17 18.68 -11.68
N ALA A 616 9.64 19.68 -12.38
CA ALA A 616 8.24 20.11 -12.25
C ALA A 616 7.25 18.98 -12.58
N SER A 617 7.64 18.05 -13.45
CA SER A 617 6.87 16.84 -13.83
C SER A 617 6.82 15.74 -12.78
N ALA A 618 7.66 15.81 -11.72
CA ALA A 618 7.74 14.77 -10.71
C ALA A 618 6.40 14.56 -9.97
N HIS A 619 6.15 13.31 -9.54
CA HIS A 619 5.01 12.97 -8.72
C HIS A 619 4.99 13.79 -7.41
N GLY A 620 3.80 14.11 -6.91
CA GLY A 620 3.66 14.95 -5.70
C GLY A 620 4.24 14.35 -4.43
N THR A 621 4.48 13.03 -4.38
CA THR A 621 5.14 12.37 -3.26
C THR A 621 6.62 12.74 -3.15
N ASN A 622 7.31 12.99 -4.27
CA ASN A 622 8.75 13.30 -4.27
C ASN A 622 9.07 14.57 -3.44
N PRO A 623 8.46 15.75 -3.71
CA PRO A 623 8.71 16.93 -2.88
C PRO A 623 8.26 16.75 -1.41
N ALA A 624 7.17 16.00 -1.15
CA ALA A 624 6.74 15.73 0.20
C ALA A 624 7.79 14.88 0.96
N SER A 625 8.34 13.84 0.33
CA SER A 625 9.39 12.98 0.89
C SER A 625 10.69 13.76 1.16
N ALA A 626 11.07 14.68 0.27
CA ALA A 626 12.26 15.52 0.44
C ALA A 626 12.13 16.44 1.67
N VAL A 627 10.99 17.08 1.85
CA VAL A 627 10.71 17.92 3.03
C VAL A 627 10.74 17.09 4.32
N MET A 628 10.16 15.87 4.31
CA MET A 628 10.19 14.97 5.48
C MET A 628 11.60 14.51 5.82
N ALA A 629 12.48 14.34 4.82
CA ALA A 629 13.90 14.05 5.02
C ALA A 629 14.74 15.28 5.44
N GLY A 630 14.09 16.44 5.69
CA GLY A 630 14.74 17.68 6.11
C GLY A 630 15.46 18.41 4.97
N MET A 631 15.11 18.13 3.72
CA MET A 631 15.70 18.77 2.55
C MET A 631 14.83 19.94 2.07
N GLN A 632 15.46 20.94 1.49
CA GLN A 632 14.82 22.05 0.81
C GLN A 632 14.65 21.72 -0.67
N VAL A 633 13.42 21.82 -1.17
CA VAL A 633 13.08 21.53 -2.56
C VAL A 633 13.33 22.75 -3.46
N ILE A 634 14.07 22.53 -4.54
CA ILE A 634 14.23 23.48 -5.65
C ILE A 634 13.68 22.84 -6.91
N VAL A 635 12.65 23.45 -7.49
CA VAL A 635 11.98 22.92 -8.68
C VAL A 635 12.77 23.25 -9.94
N VAL A 636 13.01 22.23 -10.78
CA VAL A 636 13.63 22.36 -12.12
C VAL A 636 12.55 22.36 -13.19
N GLY A 637 12.67 23.24 -14.17
CA GLY A 637 11.73 23.36 -15.29
C GLY A 637 11.77 22.15 -16.24
N THR A 638 10.80 22.12 -17.15
CA THR A 638 10.72 21.16 -18.28
C THR A 638 10.69 21.93 -19.60
N ASP A 639 11.30 21.37 -20.64
CA ASP A 639 11.27 21.91 -22.00
C ASP A 639 9.90 21.66 -22.69
N GLU A 640 9.74 22.17 -23.92
CA GLU A 640 8.51 22.03 -24.70
C GLU A 640 8.23 20.56 -25.11
N LYS A 641 9.25 19.68 -25.09
CA LYS A 641 9.12 18.26 -25.38
C LYS A 641 8.82 17.40 -24.14
N GLY A 642 8.74 18.03 -22.96
CA GLY A 642 8.50 17.34 -21.70
C GLY A 642 9.75 16.74 -21.07
N ASN A 643 10.95 17.07 -21.53
CA ASN A 643 12.22 16.69 -20.91
C ASN A 643 12.60 17.67 -19.80
N ILE A 644 13.56 17.30 -18.97
CA ILE A 644 14.16 18.23 -18.00
C ILE A 644 14.87 19.35 -18.76
N ASP A 645 14.58 20.61 -18.41
CA ASP A 645 15.30 21.78 -18.93
C ASP A 645 16.75 21.75 -18.40
N LEU A 646 17.66 21.41 -19.30
CA LEU A 646 19.07 21.19 -18.96
C LEU A 646 19.78 22.49 -18.53
N ASP A 647 19.42 23.62 -19.13
CA ASP A 647 20.02 24.92 -18.81
C ASP A 647 19.53 25.42 -17.44
N ASP A 648 18.26 25.26 -17.14
CA ASP A 648 17.70 25.54 -15.81
C ASP A 648 18.30 24.63 -14.73
N LEU A 649 18.41 23.30 -15.02
CA LEU A 649 19.08 22.35 -14.14
C LEU A 649 20.52 22.79 -13.80
N LYS A 650 21.33 23.09 -14.83
CA LYS A 650 22.73 23.49 -14.66
C LYS A 650 22.84 24.80 -13.88
N THR A 651 21.98 25.76 -14.15
CA THR A 651 21.93 27.02 -13.42
C THR A 651 21.68 26.79 -11.93
N LYS A 652 20.61 26.05 -11.57
CA LYS A 652 20.25 25.77 -10.19
C LYS A 652 21.27 24.89 -9.47
N ALA A 653 21.83 23.90 -10.16
CA ALA A 653 22.89 23.06 -9.60
C ALA A 653 24.17 23.86 -9.32
N ASN A 654 24.50 24.90 -10.13
CA ASN A 654 25.61 25.80 -9.85
C ASN A 654 25.32 26.75 -8.68
N GLU A 655 24.14 27.36 -8.65
CA GLU A 655 23.71 28.25 -7.57
C GLU A 655 23.79 27.58 -6.19
N HIS A 656 23.49 26.29 -6.15
CA HIS A 656 23.40 25.51 -4.92
C HIS A 656 24.52 24.45 -4.77
N ALA A 657 25.63 24.55 -5.52
CA ALA A 657 26.66 23.52 -5.59
C ALA A 657 27.18 23.07 -4.22
N ASP A 658 27.41 24.02 -3.30
CA ASP A 658 27.92 23.70 -1.96
C ASP A 658 26.90 22.96 -1.09
N ASN A 659 25.61 23.21 -1.29
CA ASN A 659 24.51 22.66 -0.49
C ASN A 659 23.71 21.55 -1.21
N LEU A 660 24.09 21.18 -2.43
CA LEU A 660 23.37 20.20 -3.24
C LEU A 660 23.50 18.79 -2.65
N ALA A 661 22.41 18.25 -2.12
CA ALA A 661 22.34 16.89 -1.58
C ALA A 661 21.93 15.87 -2.66
N ALA A 662 20.88 16.17 -3.42
CA ALA A 662 20.32 15.22 -4.36
C ALA A 662 19.58 15.88 -5.53
N LEU A 663 19.43 15.10 -6.62
CA LEU A 663 18.39 15.28 -7.65
C LEU A 663 17.44 14.10 -7.58
N MET A 664 16.13 14.33 -7.44
CA MET A 664 15.10 13.30 -7.59
C MET A 664 14.52 13.33 -9.00
N ILE A 665 14.62 12.21 -9.72
CA ILE A 665 14.08 12.07 -11.07
C ILE A 665 13.16 10.85 -11.18
N THR A 666 12.16 10.92 -12.05
CA THR A 666 11.40 9.76 -12.53
C THR A 666 11.90 9.42 -13.93
N TYR A 667 12.25 8.16 -14.19
CA TYR A 667 12.76 7.76 -15.51
C TYR A 667 12.25 6.37 -15.93
N PRO A 668 11.77 6.18 -17.21
CA PRO A 668 11.41 7.25 -18.14
C PRO A 668 10.57 8.31 -17.48
N SER A 669 10.53 9.55 -18.04
CA SER A 669 9.81 10.66 -17.42
C SER A 669 8.31 10.36 -17.30
N THR A 670 7.63 11.04 -16.37
CA THR A 670 6.17 10.99 -16.24
C THR A 670 5.41 11.49 -17.50
N HIS A 671 6.14 11.99 -18.49
CA HIS A 671 5.59 12.33 -19.81
C HIS A 671 5.60 11.14 -20.78
N GLY A 672 6.06 9.95 -20.35
CA GLY A 672 6.15 8.73 -21.18
C GLY A 672 7.33 8.73 -22.17
N VAL A 673 8.40 9.45 -21.85
CA VAL A 673 9.55 9.67 -22.75
C VAL A 673 10.86 9.22 -22.10
N PHE A 674 11.69 8.52 -22.85
CA PHE A 674 13.09 8.29 -22.53
C PHE A 674 13.94 9.50 -22.96
N GLU A 675 14.36 10.31 -22.01
CA GLU A 675 15.19 11.48 -22.25
C GLU A 675 16.61 11.07 -22.63
N SER A 676 17.08 11.50 -23.81
CA SER A 676 18.42 11.17 -24.33
C SER A 676 19.56 11.85 -23.54
N SER A 677 19.25 12.98 -22.88
CA SER A 677 20.22 13.76 -22.08
C SER A 677 20.49 13.20 -20.68
N ILE A 678 19.83 12.11 -20.29
CA ILE A 678 19.86 11.62 -18.89
C ILE A 678 21.26 11.37 -18.34
N LYS A 679 22.19 10.86 -19.14
CA LYS A 679 23.60 10.64 -18.74
C LYS A 679 24.32 11.95 -18.46
N GLU A 680 24.05 13.00 -19.23
CA GLU A 680 24.61 14.33 -18.99
C GLU A 680 24.07 14.93 -17.71
N ILE A 681 22.75 14.81 -17.48
CA ILE A 681 22.08 15.30 -16.26
C ILE A 681 22.70 14.66 -15.02
N THR A 682 22.79 13.34 -14.98
CA THR A 682 23.32 12.61 -13.81
C THR A 682 24.78 12.92 -13.56
N ALA A 683 25.61 12.91 -14.60
CA ALA A 683 27.04 13.25 -14.50
C ALA A 683 27.25 14.70 -14.01
N TYR A 684 26.42 15.64 -14.46
CA TYR A 684 26.52 17.03 -14.04
C TYR A 684 26.22 17.22 -12.55
N VAL A 685 25.15 16.59 -12.05
CA VAL A 685 24.79 16.65 -10.62
C VAL A 685 25.88 16.00 -9.75
N HIS A 686 26.41 14.85 -10.15
CA HIS A 686 27.55 14.21 -9.48
C HIS A 686 28.78 15.14 -9.43
N SER A 687 29.06 15.90 -10.51
CA SER A 687 30.18 16.86 -10.52
C SER A 687 30.03 18.00 -9.49
N LYS A 688 28.80 18.20 -8.95
CA LYS A 688 28.49 19.16 -7.88
C LYS A 688 28.38 18.51 -6.50
N GLY A 689 28.68 17.20 -6.38
CA GLY A 689 28.63 16.45 -5.12
C GLY A 689 27.23 15.93 -4.74
N GLY A 690 26.20 16.18 -5.56
CA GLY A 690 24.85 15.66 -5.34
C GLY A 690 24.73 14.18 -5.71
N GLN A 691 23.84 13.46 -5.05
CA GLN A 691 23.46 12.07 -5.37
C GLN A 691 22.22 12.05 -6.25
N ILE A 692 22.07 11.00 -7.07
CA ILE A 692 20.92 10.82 -7.94
C ILE A 692 19.95 9.83 -7.32
N TYR A 693 18.79 10.32 -6.93
CA TYR A 693 17.65 9.50 -6.54
C TYR A 693 16.73 9.28 -7.74
N MET A 694 16.47 8.03 -8.12
CA MET A 694 15.54 7.67 -9.19
C MET A 694 14.24 7.10 -8.61
N ASP A 695 13.12 7.69 -8.97
CA ASP A 695 11.79 7.12 -8.74
C ASP A 695 11.58 5.94 -9.70
N GLY A 696 11.46 4.75 -9.14
CA GLY A 696 11.29 3.49 -9.87
C GLY A 696 9.84 3.13 -10.18
N ALA A 697 8.90 4.06 -10.11
CA ALA A 697 7.51 3.82 -10.51
C ALA A 697 7.40 3.32 -11.95
N ASN A 698 8.28 3.76 -12.84
CA ASN A 698 8.30 3.46 -14.27
C ASN A 698 9.23 2.31 -14.66
N MET A 699 9.60 1.41 -13.73
CA MET A 699 10.46 0.24 -14.01
C MET A 699 9.87 -0.70 -15.07
N ASN A 700 8.56 -0.66 -15.32
CA ASN A 700 7.92 -1.50 -16.36
C ASN A 700 8.42 -1.21 -17.78
N ALA A 701 9.09 -0.07 -18.01
CA ALA A 701 9.77 0.26 -19.25
C ALA A 701 11.28 -0.07 -19.26
N GLN A 702 11.85 -0.55 -18.15
CA GLN A 702 13.30 -0.64 -17.98
C GLN A 702 13.83 -2.07 -17.88
N VAL A 703 13.12 -2.95 -17.19
CA VAL A 703 13.63 -4.29 -16.81
C VAL A 703 14.18 -5.05 -18.01
N GLY A 704 15.47 -5.37 -17.97
CA GLY A 704 16.17 -6.11 -19.02
C GLY A 704 16.53 -5.30 -20.27
N LEU A 705 16.11 -4.04 -20.39
CA LEU A 705 16.47 -3.12 -21.49
C LEU A 705 17.47 -2.06 -21.04
N THR A 706 17.30 -1.54 -19.84
CA THR A 706 18.18 -0.62 -19.13
C THR A 706 18.08 -0.86 -17.64
N ASN A 707 18.83 -0.15 -16.81
CA ASN A 707 18.67 -0.17 -15.36
C ASN A 707 19.13 1.15 -14.70
N PRO A 708 18.69 1.41 -13.45
CA PRO A 708 19.06 2.62 -12.72
C PRO A 708 20.56 2.90 -12.63
N ALA A 709 21.38 1.89 -12.40
CA ALA A 709 22.85 2.07 -12.29
C ALA A 709 23.47 2.53 -13.62
N VAL A 710 23.09 1.96 -14.77
CA VAL A 710 23.53 2.37 -16.09
C VAL A 710 23.06 3.78 -16.42
N ILE A 711 21.85 4.16 -16.01
CA ILE A 711 21.31 5.52 -16.14
C ILE A 711 22.15 6.53 -15.34
N GLY A 712 22.79 6.09 -14.26
CA GLY A 712 23.63 6.92 -13.39
C GLY A 712 22.95 7.34 -12.08
N ALA A 713 21.94 6.58 -11.66
CA ALA A 713 21.31 6.74 -10.34
C ALA A 713 22.17 6.11 -9.24
N ASP A 714 22.06 6.65 -8.01
CA ASP A 714 22.71 6.13 -6.80
C ASP A 714 21.73 5.40 -5.89
N VAL A 715 20.47 5.81 -5.92
CA VAL A 715 19.36 5.19 -5.19
C VAL A 715 18.14 5.07 -6.12
N CYS A 716 17.46 3.95 -6.03
CA CYS A 716 16.15 3.78 -6.65
C CYS A 716 15.20 3.08 -5.68
N HIS A 717 14.01 3.63 -5.43
CA HIS A 717 12.94 2.81 -4.85
C HIS A 717 12.19 2.08 -5.96
N LEU A 718 11.67 0.91 -5.63
CA LEU A 718 10.82 0.13 -6.50
C LEU A 718 9.39 0.08 -5.94
N ASN A 719 8.41 0.04 -6.81
CA ASN A 719 7.03 -0.26 -6.43
C ASN A 719 6.72 -1.69 -6.84
N LEU A 720 6.88 -2.66 -5.92
CA LEU A 720 6.63 -4.06 -6.26
C LEU A 720 5.15 -4.33 -6.59
N HIS A 721 4.26 -3.48 -6.11
CA HIS A 721 2.83 -3.46 -6.45
C HIS A 721 2.52 -2.80 -7.82
N LYS A 722 3.55 -2.57 -8.65
CA LYS A 722 3.46 -2.14 -10.06
C LYS A 722 4.16 -3.17 -10.94
N THR A 723 5.44 -2.95 -11.25
CA THR A 723 6.23 -3.78 -12.18
C THR A 723 6.35 -5.25 -11.76
N PHE A 724 6.37 -5.55 -10.45
CA PHE A 724 6.64 -6.89 -9.93
C PHE A 724 5.41 -7.60 -9.36
N ALA A 725 4.24 -7.31 -9.93
CA ALA A 725 2.98 -8.07 -9.81
C ALA A 725 2.35 -8.19 -8.41
N ILE A 726 2.79 -7.46 -7.38
CA ILE A 726 2.01 -7.40 -6.14
C ILE A 726 0.68 -6.68 -6.44
N PRO A 727 -0.47 -7.21 -6.00
CA PRO A 727 -1.77 -6.62 -6.33
C PRO A 727 -1.98 -5.25 -5.69
N HIS A 728 -2.74 -4.39 -6.36
CA HIS A 728 -3.05 -3.05 -5.85
C HIS A 728 -4.05 -3.04 -4.70
N GLY A 729 -4.91 -4.07 -4.55
CA GLY A 729 -5.80 -4.28 -3.41
C GLY A 729 -6.70 -3.09 -3.05
N GLY A 730 -7.07 -2.25 -4.02
CA GLY A 730 -7.83 -1.03 -3.77
C GLY A 730 -7.02 0.14 -3.17
N GLY A 731 -5.69 0.03 -3.15
CA GLY A 731 -4.75 1.01 -2.60
C GLY A 731 -3.71 0.43 -1.63
N GLY A 732 -3.37 -0.81 -1.80
CA GLY A 732 -2.41 -1.62 -1.05
C GLY A 732 -2.87 -3.06 -0.86
N PRO A 733 -1.92 -4.02 -0.78
CA PRO A 733 -0.66 -3.92 -0.02
C PRO A 733 0.43 -3.10 -0.70
N GLY A 734 1.02 -2.18 0.04
CA GLY A 734 2.18 -1.41 -0.38
C GLY A 734 3.48 -2.17 -0.12
N VAL A 735 4.42 -2.14 -1.07
CA VAL A 735 5.80 -2.64 -0.92
C VAL A 735 6.72 -1.77 -1.75
N GLY A 736 7.74 -1.18 -1.12
CA GLY A 736 8.59 -0.18 -1.76
C GLY A 736 10.07 -0.31 -1.43
N PRO A 737 10.75 -1.43 -1.78
CA PRO A 737 12.16 -1.60 -1.47
C PRO A 737 13.02 -0.51 -2.10
N ILE A 738 14.16 -0.22 -1.45
CA ILE A 738 15.19 0.62 -2.03
C ILE A 738 16.37 -0.22 -2.45
N CYS A 739 16.91 0.09 -3.63
CA CYS A 739 18.16 -0.44 -4.15
C CYS A 739 19.17 0.72 -4.23
N VAL A 740 20.42 0.48 -3.83
CA VAL A 740 21.41 1.54 -3.70
C VAL A 740 22.75 1.16 -4.30
N ALA A 741 23.49 2.16 -4.79
CA ALA A 741 24.86 2.02 -5.26
C ALA A 741 25.78 1.54 -4.12
N LYS A 742 26.89 0.90 -4.47
CA LYS A 742 27.80 0.24 -3.52
C LYS A 742 28.26 1.13 -2.35
N HIS A 743 28.51 2.41 -2.60
CA HIS A 743 28.98 3.36 -1.57
C HIS A 743 27.88 3.72 -0.55
N LEU A 744 26.60 3.48 -0.87
CA LEU A 744 25.44 3.74 -0.01
C LEU A 744 24.98 2.52 0.78
N VAL A 745 25.46 1.32 0.46
CA VAL A 745 25.07 0.07 1.14
C VAL A 745 25.25 0.12 2.67
N PRO A 746 26.34 0.71 3.22
CA PRO A 746 26.52 0.81 4.67
C PRO A 746 25.42 1.56 5.42
N PHE A 747 24.66 2.43 4.72
CA PHE A 747 23.63 3.30 5.28
C PHE A 747 22.21 2.75 5.13
N LEU A 748 22.04 1.54 4.57
CA LEU A 748 20.72 0.90 4.44
C LEU A 748 20.02 0.77 5.80
N PRO A 749 18.68 0.78 5.83
CA PRO A 749 17.89 0.72 7.06
C PRO A 749 18.24 -0.49 7.92
N ASN A 750 18.41 -0.26 9.22
CA ASN A 750 18.54 -1.29 10.24
C ASN A 750 17.21 -1.48 10.99
N HIS A 751 17.13 -2.47 11.89
CA HIS A 751 15.96 -2.72 12.70
C HIS A 751 16.33 -2.99 14.16
N ALA A 752 15.53 -2.46 15.10
CA ALA A 752 15.83 -2.48 16.52
C ALA A 752 15.87 -3.88 17.16
N ILE A 753 15.13 -4.85 16.60
CA ILE A 753 14.99 -6.21 17.17
C ILE A 753 15.76 -7.24 16.34
N ILE A 754 15.62 -7.20 15.02
CA ILE A 754 16.29 -8.09 14.07
C ILE A 754 17.20 -7.24 13.18
N PRO A 755 18.51 -7.17 13.41
CA PRO A 755 19.41 -6.39 12.59
C PRO A 755 19.35 -6.79 11.10
N THR A 756 19.16 -5.80 10.24
CA THR A 756 19.05 -5.96 8.77
C THR A 756 20.18 -5.27 8.01
N SER A 757 20.99 -4.45 8.69
CA SER A 757 22.08 -3.67 8.13
C SER A 757 23.25 -3.57 9.14
N GLY A 758 24.35 -2.90 8.73
CA GLY A 758 25.51 -2.63 9.59
C GLY A 758 25.30 -1.47 10.56
N GLU A 759 26.35 -1.14 11.33
CA GLU A 759 26.32 -0.12 12.38
C GLU A 759 26.09 1.32 11.85
N GLN A 760 26.41 1.61 10.59
CA GLN A 760 26.17 2.92 9.97
C GLN A 760 24.77 3.04 9.37
N GLY A 761 23.96 1.98 9.42
CA GLY A 761 22.62 1.97 8.90
C GLY A 761 21.71 2.97 9.62
N ILE A 762 20.82 3.63 8.86
CA ILE A 762 19.77 4.46 9.46
C ILE A 762 18.86 3.60 10.36
N ALA A 763 18.20 4.20 11.34
CA ALA A 763 17.25 3.51 12.20
C ALA A 763 16.04 2.97 11.41
N ALA A 764 15.14 2.23 12.07
CA ALA A 764 14.03 1.56 11.40
C ALA A 764 13.08 2.52 10.67
N LEU A 765 12.51 2.03 9.57
CA LEU A 765 11.50 2.72 8.76
C LEU A 765 10.10 2.14 8.95
N SER A 766 10.00 0.88 9.30
CA SER A 766 8.75 0.16 9.52
C SER A 766 8.80 -0.70 10.78
N ALA A 767 7.63 -1.12 11.26
CA ALA A 767 7.49 -1.95 12.46
C ALA A 767 8.12 -3.34 12.31
N ALA A 768 8.17 -3.88 11.09
CA ALA A 768 8.74 -5.19 10.80
C ALA A 768 10.08 -5.08 10.07
N PRO A 769 11.03 -6.05 10.27
CA PRO A 769 12.36 -6.01 9.67
C PRO A 769 12.37 -5.99 8.14
N TYR A 770 11.37 -6.59 7.52
CA TYR A 770 11.22 -6.70 6.06
C TYR A 770 9.90 -6.09 5.55
N GLY A 771 9.30 -5.19 6.31
CA GLY A 771 8.06 -4.50 5.95
C GLY A 771 6.93 -5.47 5.62
N SER A 772 6.44 -5.46 4.39
CA SER A 772 5.37 -6.34 3.90
C SER A 772 5.92 -7.69 3.41
N ALA A 773 6.59 -8.45 4.26
CA ALA A 773 7.36 -9.66 3.92
C ALA A 773 6.54 -10.73 3.18
N LEU A 774 5.29 -11.00 3.61
CA LEU A 774 4.43 -11.99 2.96
C LEU A 774 4.09 -11.60 1.51
N ALA A 775 3.84 -10.33 1.24
CA ALA A 775 3.57 -9.87 -0.12
C ALA A 775 4.79 -10.00 -1.05
N CYS A 776 6.01 -9.98 -0.52
CA CYS A 776 7.24 -10.18 -1.30
C CYS A 776 7.30 -11.56 -1.98
N LEU A 777 6.57 -12.57 -1.47
CA LEU A 777 6.44 -13.89 -2.11
C LEU A 777 5.88 -13.78 -3.53
N ILE A 778 4.99 -12.83 -3.78
CA ILE A 778 4.38 -12.60 -5.11
C ILE A 778 5.44 -12.15 -6.11
N SER A 779 6.25 -11.15 -5.75
CA SER A 779 7.32 -10.66 -6.62
C SER A 779 8.42 -11.70 -6.82
N TYR A 780 8.72 -12.49 -5.79
CA TYR A 780 9.61 -13.64 -5.93
C TYR A 780 9.07 -14.65 -6.94
N ALA A 781 7.78 -14.98 -6.84
CA ALA A 781 7.11 -15.87 -7.78
C ALA A 781 7.15 -15.33 -9.21
N TYR A 782 6.80 -14.06 -9.41
CA TYR A 782 6.82 -13.38 -10.70
C TYR A 782 8.21 -13.48 -11.39
N ILE A 783 9.28 -13.16 -10.65
CA ILE A 783 10.64 -13.23 -11.18
C ILE A 783 11.04 -14.68 -11.49
N ARG A 784 10.70 -15.65 -10.64
CA ARG A 784 11.04 -17.06 -10.83
C ARG A 784 10.25 -17.74 -11.96
N LEU A 785 9.01 -17.32 -12.19
CA LEU A 785 8.17 -17.84 -13.27
C LEU A 785 8.60 -17.31 -14.64
N LEU A 786 9.04 -16.05 -14.71
CA LEU A 786 9.43 -15.42 -15.98
C LEU A 786 10.93 -15.59 -16.31
N GLY A 787 11.79 -15.59 -15.30
CA GLY A 787 13.24 -15.57 -15.52
C GLY A 787 13.72 -14.32 -16.25
N ALA A 788 15.00 -14.22 -16.54
CA ALA A 788 15.60 -13.05 -17.22
C ALA A 788 14.95 -12.76 -18.60
N ALA A 789 14.75 -13.79 -19.40
CA ALA A 789 14.21 -13.65 -20.76
C ALA A 789 12.73 -13.24 -20.75
N GLY A 790 11.91 -13.82 -19.85
CA GLY A 790 10.49 -13.47 -19.71
C GLY A 790 10.29 -12.06 -19.18
N LEU A 791 11.08 -11.61 -18.21
CA LEU A 791 11.04 -10.25 -17.70
C LEU A 791 11.38 -9.21 -18.77
N LYS A 792 12.44 -9.46 -19.56
CA LYS A 792 12.78 -8.60 -20.70
C LYS A 792 11.64 -8.55 -21.72
N LYS A 793 11.06 -9.71 -22.07
CA LYS A 793 9.95 -9.81 -23.02
C LYS A 793 8.72 -9.06 -22.50
N ALA A 794 8.45 -9.10 -21.20
CA ALA A 794 7.36 -8.35 -20.57
C ALA A 794 7.53 -6.83 -20.78
N THR A 795 8.73 -6.31 -20.56
CA THR A 795 9.03 -4.89 -20.80
C THR A 795 8.89 -4.53 -22.30
N GLU A 796 9.38 -5.37 -23.21
CA GLU A 796 9.24 -5.15 -24.66
C GLU A 796 7.77 -5.09 -25.08
N VAL A 797 6.94 -5.99 -24.56
CA VAL A 797 5.51 -6.04 -24.87
C VAL A 797 4.76 -4.87 -24.22
N ALA A 798 5.13 -4.42 -23.04
CA ALA A 798 4.54 -3.22 -22.42
C ALA A 798 4.77 -1.98 -23.30
N ILE A 799 5.99 -1.80 -23.83
CA ILE A 799 6.30 -0.72 -24.77
C ILE A 799 5.52 -0.89 -26.08
N LEU A 800 5.39 -2.10 -26.61
CA LEU A 800 4.60 -2.39 -27.80
C LEU A 800 3.12 -2.04 -27.61
N ASN A 801 2.51 -2.50 -26.51
CA ASN A 801 1.10 -2.24 -26.20
C ASN A 801 0.81 -0.74 -26.12
N ALA A 802 1.68 0.04 -25.47
CA ALA A 802 1.55 1.48 -25.39
C ALA A 802 1.62 2.16 -26.78
N ASN A 803 2.62 1.80 -27.60
CA ASN A 803 2.75 2.35 -28.95
C ASN A 803 1.62 1.88 -29.88
N TYR A 804 1.10 0.67 -29.71
CA TYR A 804 -0.05 0.16 -30.46
C TYR A 804 -1.30 1.01 -30.20
N ILE A 805 -1.68 1.22 -28.93
CA ILE A 805 -2.84 2.07 -28.59
C ILE A 805 -2.60 3.50 -29.10
N LYS A 806 -1.39 4.05 -28.84
CA LYS A 806 -1.01 5.38 -29.31
C LYS A 806 -1.29 5.55 -30.81
N GLU A 807 -0.82 4.64 -31.65
CA GLU A 807 -1.01 4.72 -33.11
C GLU A 807 -2.48 4.56 -33.51
N ARG A 808 -3.24 3.68 -32.85
CA ARG A 808 -4.66 3.44 -33.11
C ARG A 808 -5.51 4.71 -32.84
N ILE A 809 -5.20 5.47 -31.80
CA ILE A 809 -6.04 6.61 -31.41
C ILE A 809 -5.45 7.99 -31.80
N ALA A 810 -4.20 8.06 -32.29
CA ALA A 810 -3.52 9.35 -32.58
C ALA A 810 -4.28 10.26 -33.56
N LYS A 811 -5.03 9.69 -34.51
CA LYS A 811 -5.86 10.45 -35.45
C LYS A 811 -7.09 11.13 -34.78
N HIS A 812 -7.46 10.65 -33.62
CA HIS A 812 -8.63 11.09 -32.88
C HIS A 812 -8.26 11.97 -31.66
N TYR A 813 -7.13 11.67 -31.01
CA TYR A 813 -6.63 12.34 -29.83
C TYR A 813 -5.15 12.70 -30.05
N PRO A 814 -4.78 14.00 -30.06
CA PRO A 814 -3.38 14.38 -30.18
C PRO A 814 -2.54 13.80 -29.02
N VAL A 815 -1.41 13.20 -29.35
CA VAL A 815 -0.42 12.77 -28.35
C VAL A 815 0.46 13.93 -27.99
N LEU A 816 0.59 14.24 -26.72
CA LEU A 816 1.23 15.47 -26.26
C LEU A 816 2.76 15.40 -26.32
N TYR A 817 3.33 14.23 -25.92
CA TYR A 817 4.78 14.02 -25.89
C TYR A 817 5.16 12.70 -26.55
N SER A 818 6.29 12.67 -27.22
CA SER A 818 6.90 11.48 -27.81
C SER A 818 8.42 11.62 -27.84
N GLY A 819 9.13 10.50 -27.80
CA GLY A 819 10.58 10.47 -28.01
C GLY A 819 11.02 10.82 -29.44
N ASP A 820 12.34 10.84 -29.68
CA ASP A 820 12.95 11.32 -30.93
C ASP A 820 12.43 10.59 -32.17
N ASN A 821 12.06 9.32 -32.09
CA ASN A 821 11.49 8.51 -33.16
C ASN A 821 9.96 8.44 -33.15
N ASN A 822 9.29 9.41 -32.55
CA ASN A 822 7.85 9.39 -32.33
C ASN A 822 7.36 8.14 -31.57
N ARG A 823 8.20 7.60 -30.65
CA ARG A 823 7.85 6.45 -29.79
C ARG A 823 7.51 6.94 -28.38
N ALA A 824 6.57 6.25 -27.77
CA ALA A 824 6.31 6.34 -26.34
C ALA A 824 7.07 5.23 -25.60
N ALA A 825 7.33 5.39 -24.33
CA ALA A 825 7.78 4.33 -23.43
C ALA A 825 6.63 3.33 -23.21
N HIS A 826 6.37 2.93 -21.98
CA HIS A 826 5.25 2.03 -21.62
C HIS A 826 3.93 2.78 -21.37
N GLU A 827 3.95 4.11 -21.39
CA GLU A 827 2.81 5.01 -21.20
C GLU A 827 2.92 6.24 -22.12
N PHE A 828 1.81 6.94 -22.32
CA PHE A 828 1.77 8.17 -23.12
C PHE A 828 0.59 9.05 -22.70
N ILE A 829 0.65 10.33 -23.09
CA ILE A 829 -0.34 11.36 -22.73
C ILE A 829 -1.10 11.82 -23.97
N ILE A 830 -2.43 11.79 -23.91
CA ILE A 830 -3.32 12.39 -24.91
C ILE A 830 -3.84 13.76 -24.44
N ASP A 831 -3.91 14.69 -25.38
CA ASP A 831 -4.40 16.05 -25.12
C ASP A 831 -5.91 16.17 -25.38
N CYS A 832 -6.68 16.48 -24.35
CA CYS A 832 -8.12 16.67 -24.43
C CYS A 832 -8.55 18.14 -24.31
N ARG A 833 -7.60 19.07 -24.24
CA ARG A 833 -7.89 20.50 -23.95
C ARG A 833 -8.72 21.18 -25.05
N SER A 834 -8.53 20.79 -26.31
CA SER A 834 -9.27 21.34 -27.46
C SER A 834 -10.78 21.02 -27.42
N PHE A 835 -11.19 19.97 -26.68
CA PHE A 835 -12.61 19.59 -26.61
C PHE A 835 -13.47 20.57 -25.79
N LYS A 836 -12.83 21.48 -25.05
CA LYS A 836 -13.52 22.60 -24.38
C LYS A 836 -14.29 23.50 -25.38
N ASP A 837 -13.85 23.55 -26.62
CA ASP A 837 -14.56 24.31 -27.68
C ASP A 837 -15.92 23.66 -28.01
N LYS A 838 -16.06 22.35 -27.76
CA LYS A 838 -17.31 21.59 -27.83
C LYS A 838 -18.07 21.56 -26.49
N GLY A 839 -17.56 22.21 -25.46
CA GLY A 839 -18.12 22.20 -24.10
C GLY A 839 -17.89 20.88 -23.35
N ILE A 840 -16.91 20.08 -23.77
CA ILE A 840 -16.56 18.79 -23.14
C ILE A 840 -15.23 18.91 -22.42
N GLU A 841 -15.22 18.49 -21.17
CA GLU A 841 -14.03 18.42 -20.34
C GLU A 841 -13.47 16.98 -20.31
N VAL A 842 -12.19 16.85 -20.00
CA VAL A 842 -11.53 15.54 -19.88
C VAL A 842 -12.24 14.61 -18.88
N MET A 843 -12.84 15.17 -17.84
CA MET A 843 -13.62 14.41 -16.87
C MET A 843 -14.90 13.82 -17.47
N ASP A 844 -15.53 14.47 -18.45
CA ASP A 844 -16.70 13.94 -19.14
C ASP A 844 -16.35 12.68 -19.95
N ILE A 845 -15.17 12.67 -20.58
CA ILE A 845 -14.62 11.50 -21.29
C ILE A 845 -14.37 10.38 -20.29
N ALA A 846 -13.77 10.69 -19.13
CA ALA A 846 -13.50 9.72 -18.08
C ALA A 846 -14.78 9.05 -17.56
N LYS A 847 -15.83 9.85 -17.31
CA LYS A 847 -17.13 9.33 -16.86
C LYS A 847 -17.83 8.51 -17.94
N ARG A 848 -17.68 8.89 -19.22
CA ARG A 848 -18.28 8.13 -20.32
C ARG A 848 -17.60 6.77 -20.54
N LEU A 849 -16.30 6.66 -20.32
CA LEU A 849 -15.58 5.38 -20.36
C LEU A 849 -16.19 4.34 -19.39
N ILE A 850 -16.73 4.76 -18.26
CA ILE A 850 -17.43 3.87 -17.31
C ILE A 850 -18.63 3.19 -17.99
N ASP A 851 -19.38 3.91 -18.83
CA ASP A 851 -20.50 3.33 -19.60
C ASP A 851 -20.04 2.28 -20.61
N TYR A 852 -18.78 2.39 -21.09
CA TYR A 852 -18.12 1.40 -21.94
C TYR A 852 -17.51 0.21 -21.14
N GLY A 853 -17.57 0.24 -19.81
CA GLY A 853 -17.07 -0.81 -18.94
C GLY A 853 -15.57 -0.69 -18.63
N PHE A 854 -14.99 0.51 -18.77
CA PHE A 854 -13.58 0.76 -18.48
C PHE A 854 -13.39 1.71 -17.30
N HIS A 855 -12.39 1.41 -16.47
CA HIS A 855 -11.79 2.39 -15.60
C HIS A 855 -11.05 3.42 -16.47
N ALA A 856 -11.35 4.70 -16.31
CA ALA A 856 -10.66 5.71 -17.11
C ALA A 856 -9.17 5.80 -16.74
N PRO A 857 -8.28 6.15 -17.71
CA PRO A 857 -6.89 6.48 -17.43
C PRO A 857 -6.73 7.64 -16.45
N THR A 858 -5.50 7.88 -15.99
CA THR A 858 -5.21 9.01 -15.10
C THR A 858 -5.54 10.35 -15.77
N VAL A 859 -6.37 11.15 -15.08
CA VAL A 859 -6.90 12.43 -15.61
C VAL A 859 -6.10 13.60 -15.05
N SER A 860 -5.78 14.57 -15.91
CA SER A 860 -5.15 15.85 -15.55
C SER A 860 -3.83 15.71 -14.78
N PHE A 861 -3.07 14.70 -15.07
CA PHE A 861 -1.72 14.46 -14.51
C PHE A 861 -0.76 13.94 -15.59
N PRO A 862 0.48 14.40 -15.64
CA PRO A 862 1.05 15.57 -14.96
C PRO A 862 0.57 16.92 -15.55
N VAL A 863 -0.12 16.90 -16.69
CA VAL A 863 -0.59 18.08 -17.40
C VAL A 863 -2.11 18.23 -17.24
N PRO A 864 -2.63 19.38 -16.80
CA PRO A 864 -4.08 19.61 -16.70
C PRO A 864 -4.81 19.46 -18.05
N GLY A 865 -5.97 18.79 -18.03
CA GLY A 865 -6.81 18.60 -19.21
C GLY A 865 -6.34 17.51 -20.17
N THR A 866 -5.51 16.60 -19.71
CA THR A 866 -4.99 15.45 -20.45
C THR A 866 -5.40 14.13 -19.82
N MET A 867 -5.19 13.02 -20.53
CA MET A 867 -5.23 11.66 -19.99
C MET A 867 -3.91 10.93 -20.22
N MET A 868 -3.43 10.21 -19.22
CA MET A 868 -2.24 9.38 -19.30
C MET A 868 -2.65 7.90 -19.34
N ILE A 869 -2.21 7.21 -20.38
CA ILE A 869 -2.60 5.83 -20.71
C ILE A 869 -1.38 4.92 -20.56
N GLU A 870 -1.49 3.91 -19.71
CA GLU A 870 -0.50 2.85 -19.49
C GLU A 870 -1.18 1.48 -19.61
N PRO A 871 -1.15 0.81 -20.79
CA PRO A 871 -1.48 -0.60 -20.87
C PRO A 871 -0.30 -1.44 -20.39
N THR A 872 -0.59 -2.58 -19.78
CA THR A 872 0.47 -3.50 -19.34
C THR A 872 0.72 -4.59 -20.37
N GLU A 873 1.81 -5.32 -20.21
CA GLU A 873 2.15 -6.47 -21.05
C GLU A 873 1.17 -7.64 -20.93
N SER A 874 0.38 -7.69 -19.86
CA SER A 874 -0.58 -8.77 -19.63
C SER A 874 -1.89 -8.63 -20.43
N GLU A 875 -2.11 -7.49 -21.06
CA GLU A 875 -3.32 -7.22 -21.84
C GLU A 875 -3.22 -7.76 -23.26
N ASN A 876 -4.23 -8.51 -23.69
CA ASN A 876 -4.27 -9.09 -25.02
C ASN A 876 -4.76 -8.09 -26.08
N LEU A 877 -4.49 -8.40 -27.36
CA LEU A 877 -4.84 -7.53 -28.49
C LEU A 877 -6.36 -7.22 -28.54
N ALA A 878 -7.22 -8.17 -28.22
CA ALA A 878 -8.66 -7.96 -28.25
C ALA A 878 -9.12 -6.93 -27.20
N GLU A 879 -8.51 -6.92 -26.02
CA GLU A 879 -8.80 -5.93 -24.98
C GLU A 879 -8.25 -4.55 -25.34
N LEU A 880 -7.04 -4.48 -25.92
CA LEU A 880 -6.47 -3.23 -26.45
C LEU A 880 -7.35 -2.63 -27.55
N ASP A 881 -7.88 -3.48 -28.44
CA ASP A 881 -8.79 -3.06 -29.50
C ASP A 881 -10.12 -2.55 -28.93
N ARG A 882 -10.74 -3.25 -27.97
CA ARG A 882 -11.94 -2.78 -27.26
C ARG A 882 -11.74 -1.38 -26.66
N PHE A 883 -10.61 -1.16 -26.01
CA PHE A 883 -10.27 0.13 -25.42
C PHE A 883 -10.13 1.23 -26.47
N CYS A 884 -9.42 0.94 -27.57
CA CYS A 884 -9.29 1.88 -28.69
C CYS A 884 -10.65 2.21 -29.31
N GLU A 885 -11.50 1.21 -29.53
CA GLU A 885 -12.85 1.42 -30.08
C GLU A 885 -13.73 2.27 -29.17
N ALA A 886 -13.63 2.10 -27.85
CA ALA A 886 -14.32 2.94 -26.88
C ALA A 886 -13.88 4.42 -27.03
N PHE A 887 -12.57 4.70 -27.11
CA PHE A 887 -12.06 6.06 -27.30
C PHE A 887 -12.50 6.64 -28.66
N ILE A 888 -12.44 5.87 -29.74
CA ILE A 888 -12.86 6.32 -31.08
C ILE A 888 -14.36 6.62 -31.08
N SER A 889 -15.18 5.79 -30.47
CA SER A 889 -16.62 6.02 -30.35
C SER A 889 -16.92 7.28 -29.54
N ILE A 890 -16.28 7.47 -28.40
CA ILE A 890 -16.40 8.69 -27.57
C ILE A 890 -15.97 9.92 -28.38
N ARG A 891 -14.93 9.81 -29.22
CA ARG A 891 -14.53 10.91 -30.11
C ARG A 891 -15.66 11.33 -31.07
N TYR A 892 -16.40 10.40 -31.63
CA TYR A 892 -17.56 10.73 -32.47
C TYR A 892 -18.70 11.36 -31.64
N GLU A 893 -18.92 10.93 -30.41
CA GLU A 893 -19.87 11.58 -29.51
C GLU A 893 -19.47 13.04 -29.19
N ILE A 894 -18.15 13.31 -29.02
CA ILE A 894 -17.60 14.65 -28.84
C ILE A 894 -17.85 15.52 -30.09
N GLU A 895 -17.60 14.99 -31.30
CA GLU A 895 -17.83 15.74 -32.54
C GLU A 895 -19.30 16.09 -32.75
N ALA A 896 -20.21 15.21 -32.36
CA ALA A 896 -21.65 15.45 -32.41
C ALA A 896 -22.13 16.44 -31.35
N SER A 897 -21.33 16.76 -30.34
CA SER A 897 -21.69 17.69 -29.25
C SER A 897 -21.43 19.14 -29.65
N THR A 898 -22.23 20.07 -29.11
CA THR A 898 -21.99 21.51 -29.18
C THR A 898 -21.88 22.14 -27.78
N LYS A 899 -21.26 23.29 -27.72
CA LYS A 899 -21.01 23.99 -26.44
C LYS A 899 -22.32 24.37 -25.70
N GLU A 900 -23.36 24.65 -26.47
CA GLU A 900 -24.68 25.03 -25.98
C GLU A 900 -25.45 23.83 -25.39
N GLN A 901 -25.12 22.60 -25.81
CA GLN A 901 -25.77 21.39 -25.31
C GLN A 901 -25.21 21.01 -23.93
N THR A 902 -25.79 21.58 -22.88
CA THR A 902 -25.43 21.25 -21.50
C THR A 902 -25.94 19.88 -21.05
N ASN A 903 -26.86 19.28 -21.82
CA ASN A 903 -27.50 17.98 -21.56
C ASN A 903 -27.20 17.02 -22.73
N ASN A 904 -26.14 16.25 -22.64
CA ASN A 904 -25.69 15.27 -23.65
C ASN A 904 -25.13 13.99 -22.99
N LEU A 905 -24.84 12.95 -23.80
CA LEU A 905 -24.33 11.66 -23.35
C LEU A 905 -23.10 11.78 -22.43
N LEU A 906 -22.12 12.59 -22.79
CA LEU A 906 -20.86 12.73 -22.08
C LEU A 906 -21.04 13.42 -20.72
N ARG A 907 -21.83 14.52 -20.69
CA ARG A 907 -22.05 15.29 -19.46
C ARG A 907 -22.98 14.58 -18.44
N ASN A 908 -23.79 13.64 -18.93
CA ASN A 908 -24.68 12.87 -18.06
C ASN A 908 -24.08 11.51 -17.62
N ALA A 909 -22.99 11.09 -18.26
CA ALA A 909 -22.30 9.86 -17.88
C ALA A 909 -21.75 9.93 -16.44
N PRO A 910 -21.67 8.79 -15.73
CA PRO A 910 -22.13 7.46 -16.15
C PRO A 910 -23.65 7.26 -15.95
N HIS A 911 -24.23 6.31 -16.72
CA HIS A 911 -25.66 6.02 -16.69
C HIS A 911 -25.94 4.77 -15.83
N THR A 912 -26.76 4.91 -14.78
CA THR A 912 -27.14 3.80 -13.90
C THR A 912 -28.30 2.98 -14.45
N LEU A 913 -28.41 1.71 -14.02
CA LEU A 913 -29.55 0.86 -14.35
C LEU A 913 -30.88 1.50 -13.90
N THR A 914 -30.90 2.09 -12.70
CA THR A 914 -32.10 2.75 -12.15
C THR A 914 -32.57 3.89 -13.05
N GLN A 915 -31.66 4.71 -13.57
CA GLN A 915 -31.98 5.79 -14.50
C GLN A 915 -32.56 5.25 -15.82
N LEU A 916 -31.93 4.21 -16.37
CA LEU A 916 -32.33 3.63 -17.66
C LEU A 916 -33.67 2.88 -17.61
N THR A 917 -34.04 2.38 -16.45
CA THR A 917 -35.33 1.65 -16.24
C THR A 917 -36.42 2.55 -15.68
N ALA A 918 -36.16 3.83 -15.44
CA ALA A 918 -37.20 4.78 -15.00
C ALA A 918 -38.33 4.89 -16.04
N HIS A 919 -39.56 5.12 -15.58
CA HIS A 919 -40.71 5.24 -16.45
C HIS A 919 -40.54 6.41 -17.45
N GLU A 920 -40.08 7.55 -16.96
CA GLU A 920 -39.83 8.75 -17.78
C GLU A 920 -38.40 8.81 -18.24
N TRP A 921 -38.19 9.30 -19.48
CA TRP A 921 -36.87 9.53 -20.06
C TRP A 921 -36.86 10.89 -20.75
N GLU A 922 -36.32 11.88 -20.08
CA GLU A 922 -36.35 13.27 -20.55
C GLU A 922 -35.03 13.70 -21.25
N LEU A 923 -34.07 12.74 -21.42
CA LEU A 923 -32.78 13.05 -22.02
C LEU A 923 -32.88 13.10 -23.56
N PRO A 924 -32.09 13.98 -24.23
CA PRO A 924 -32.20 14.20 -25.68
C PRO A 924 -31.54 13.09 -26.54
N TYR A 925 -31.28 11.95 -25.98
CA TYR A 925 -30.75 10.74 -26.62
C TYR A 925 -31.47 9.50 -26.11
N THR A 926 -31.32 8.39 -26.80
CA THR A 926 -32.02 7.15 -26.46
C THR A 926 -31.38 6.42 -25.27
N ARG A 927 -32.17 5.58 -24.59
CA ARG A 927 -31.66 4.67 -23.56
C ARG A 927 -30.61 3.69 -24.12
N GLU A 928 -30.77 3.29 -25.39
CA GLU A 928 -29.83 2.41 -26.06
C GLU A 928 -28.46 3.08 -26.28
N GLU A 929 -28.43 4.32 -26.79
CA GLU A 929 -27.19 5.11 -26.91
C GLU A 929 -26.49 5.33 -25.58
N ALA A 930 -27.25 5.53 -24.50
CA ALA A 930 -26.72 5.66 -23.14
C ALA A 930 -26.10 4.33 -22.65
N ALA A 931 -26.83 3.20 -22.80
CA ALA A 931 -26.45 1.92 -22.21
C ALA A 931 -25.50 1.10 -23.05
N TYR A 932 -25.67 1.09 -24.37
CA TYR A 932 -25.02 0.13 -25.28
C TYR A 932 -24.40 0.80 -26.51
N PRO A 933 -23.43 1.68 -26.31
CA PRO A 933 -22.83 2.45 -27.39
C PRO A 933 -22.10 1.57 -28.45
N LEU A 934 -21.61 0.40 -28.05
CA LEU A 934 -20.96 -0.58 -28.93
C LEU A 934 -21.43 -2.01 -28.61
N GLN A 935 -21.24 -2.94 -29.57
CA GLN A 935 -21.70 -4.32 -29.46
C GLN A 935 -21.08 -5.04 -28.27
N PHE A 936 -19.77 -4.90 -28.03
CA PHE A 936 -19.08 -5.56 -26.91
C PHE A 936 -19.61 -5.09 -25.55
N VAL A 937 -20.10 -3.84 -25.45
CA VAL A 937 -20.73 -3.34 -24.21
C VAL A 937 -22.03 -4.08 -23.93
N ARG A 938 -22.80 -4.41 -24.97
CA ARG A 938 -24.04 -5.18 -24.83
C ARG A 938 -23.80 -6.59 -24.29
N GLU A 939 -22.67 -7.18 -24.65
CA GLU A 939 -22.30 -8.55 -24.25
C GLU A 939 -21.84 -8.64 -22.79
N ASN A 940 -21.15 -7.61 -22.31
CA ASN A 940 -20.58 -7.58 -20.95
C ASN A 940 -20.73 -6.19 -20.30
N LYS A 941 -21.97 -5.77 -20.06
CA LYS A 941 -22.27 -4.44 -19.50
C LYS A 941 -21.94 -4.37 -18.01
N PHE A 942 -21.09 -3.42 -17.64
CA PHE A 942 -20.95 -2.97 -16.25
C PHE A 942 -22.02 -1.90 -15.94
N TRP A 943 -22.68 -2.04 -14.80
CA TRP A 943 -23.70 -1.09 -14.33
C TRP A 943 -23.17 -0.29 -13.14
N PRO A 944 -22.81 0.99 -13.30
CA PRO A 944 -22.45 1.83 -12.17
C PRO A 944 -23.63 1.94 -11.20
N SER A 945 -23.32 1.88 -9.90
CA SER A 945 -24.36 1.91 -8.85
C SER A 945 -24.85 3.32 -8.51
N VAL A 946 -24.08 4.34 -8.89
CA VAL A 946 -24.40 5.76 -8.71
C VAL A 946 -24.13 6.54 -10.00
N GLN A 947 -24.82 7.64 -10.21
CA GLN A 947 -24.53 8.60 -11.27
C GLN A 947 -23.27 9.41 -10.90
N ARG A 948 -22.94 10.42 -11.72
CA ARG A 948 -21.82 11.33 -11.45
C ARG A 948 -21.90 11.90 -10.04
N VAL A 949 -20.85 11.68 -9.28
CA VAL A 949 -20.76 12.08 -7.87
C VAL A 949 -20.52 13.58 -7.73
N ASP A 950 -21.23 14.22 -6.79
CA ASP A 950 -21.00 15.63 -6.43
C ASP A 950 -19.85 15.74 -5.42
N GLU A 951 -18.66 16.07 -5.94
CA GLU A 951 -17.47 16.21 -5.12
C GLU A 951 -17.51 17.42 -4.20
N ALA A 952 -18.10 18.54 -4.66
CA ALA A 952 -18.15 19.76 -3.90
C ALA A 952 -19.11 19.66 -2.70
N TYR A 953 -20.23 18.97 -2.88
CA TYR A 953 -21.15 18.65 -1.78
C TYR A 953 -20.46 17.80 -0.70
N GLY A 954 -19.76 16.74 -1.11
CA GLY A 954 -19.08 15.83 -0.18
C GLY A 954 -17.97 16.49 0.65
N ASP A 955 -17.22 17.47 0.09
CA ASP A 955 -16.20 18.21 0.85
C ASP A 955 -16.78 19.18 1.88
N ARG A 956 -18.00 19.69 1.64
CA ARG A 956 -18.71 20.53 2.60
C ARG A 956 -19.40 19.73 3.70
N ASN A 957 -19.82 18.50 3.39
CA ASN A 957 -20.64 17.63 4.24
C ASN A 957 -19.93 16.27 4.48
N LEU A 958 -18.79 16.29 5.16
CA LEU A 958 -17.94 15.11 5.42
C LEU A 958 -18.62 13.99 6.18
N MET A 959 -19.59 14.33 7.03
CA MET A 959 -20.40 13.38 7.79
C MET A 959 -21.86 13.50 7.33
N CYS A 960 -22.58 12.39 7.34
CA CYS A 960 -24.00 12.39 7.03
C CYS A 960 -24.74 13.23 8.07
N THR A 961 -25.05 14.48 7.73
CA THR A 961 -26.04 15.23 8.48
C THR A 961 -27.41 14.71 8.02
N CYS A 962 -28.26 14.28 8.95
CA CYS A 962 -29.67 14.01 8.63
C CYS A 962 -30.22 15.22 7.86
N ALA A 963 -30.89 14.94 6.74
CA ALA A 963 -31.55 16.03 6.00
C ALA A 963 -32.48 16.79 6.96
N PRO A 964 -32.53 18.12 6.86
CA PRO A 964 -33.44 18.93 7.66
C PRO A 964 -34.85 18.35 7.56
N ILE A 965 -35.59 18.33 8.66
CA ILE A 965 -36.93 17.72 8.71
C ILE A 965 -37.88 18.31 7.65
N GLU A 966 -37.65 19.54 7.24
CA GLU A 966 -38.34 20.25 6.19
C GLU A 966 -38.24 19.53 4.81
N MET A 967 -37.13 18.89 4.50
CA MET A 967 -36.97 18.11 3.27
C MET A 967 -37.82 16.82 3.25
N TYR A 968 -38.21 16.33 4.41
CA TYR A 968 -39.16 15.20 4.51
C TYR A 968 -40.61 15.68 4.45
N ALA A 969 -40.91 16.93 4.84
CA ALA A 969 -42.24 17.50 4.76
C ALA A 969 -42.68 17.79 3.32
N GLU A 970 -41.77 18.19 2.43
CA GLU A 970 -42.06 18.49 1.01
C GLU A 970 -42.38 17.24 0.18
N LYS A 971 -41.88 16.06 0.55
CA LYS A 971 -42.18 14.79 -0.16
C LYS A 971 -43.57 14.19 0.16
N GLN A 972 -44.18 14.56 1.26
CA GLN A 972 -45.51 14.04 1.64
C GLN A 972 -46.67 14.75 0.93
N VAL A 973 -46.45 15.91 0.33
CA VAL A 973 -47.52 16.70 -0.33
C VAL A 973 -47.71 16.28 -1.80
N THR A 974 -46.73 15.60 -2.41
CA THR A 974 -46.79 15.18 -3.83
C THR A 974 -47.37 13.77 -4.04
N GLU A 975 -47.62 12.99 -3.00
CA GLU A 975 -48.25 11.65 -3.12
C GLU A 975 -49.78 11.62 -2.86
N ILE A 976 -50.41 12.80 -2.61
CA ILE A 976 -51.87 12.91 -2.33
C ILE A 976 -52.58 13.83 -3.36
N GLN A 977 -52.05 13.96 -4.58
CA GLN A 977 -52.81 14.56 -5.68
C GLN A 977 -52.95 13.64 -6.89
#